data_f93b1132e5318dd6a79466344fac6d1b
#
_entry.id   f93b1132e5318dd6a79466344fac6d1b
#
_cell.length_a   1.000
_cell.length_b   1.000
_cell.length_c   1.000
_cell.angle_alpha   90.00
_cell.angle_beta   90.00
_cell.angle_gamma   90.00
#
_symmetry.space_group_name_H-M   'P 1'
#
loop_
_entity.id
_entity.type
_entity.pdbx_description
1 polymer ?
#
loop_
_entity_poly.entity_id
_entity_poly.type
_entity_poly.pdbx_seq_one_letter_code
_entity_poly.pdbx_strand_id
1 'polypeptide(L)'
;MADNTDNRDGQGGEELPDDLKRLVDAAEEDAADAGEQDVEQPEPGHTVTSGPVSEEDKARSLIDMSTVANPHGSIIEDANGGEGTTVRAAYLGKEMASSFLEYSMSVIVSRALPDVRDGLKPVHRRILYAMNESGYTPNRPHMKSARTVGDVIGKYHPHGDSAVYGALVRLAQDFSMRDPLEDGQGNFGSIDGDAAAAMRYTEVRMSRLASEFLNDIDKETVDFRPNYDNTLAEPVVLPTKVPNLLLNGSSGIAVGMATNIPPHNLSELSDALLMLIDAPESSVEDLMDVVQGPDFPTGGYVYAGQGLYDAYTTGRGTVKVRGKVEIEDRKKGFQSLIIREIPFGLNKSSLVEKIAALINDRKIDGVSDLRDESDRRGIRVVIELKRGTMPEIVINSLYKYTPLETSFGINMLAVVDNRPVLLNLKTALAYFLDHRREVVVRRTKFELRKAEARAHILEGLLKALDHIDEVVSLIRSSATPPEAKERLMQRFELSEVQAQAILDMRLQRLTGLERGKIEEELRDLLSKIAWYQSILGDASVLWGVIRDEVEYIKQTYSTPRRTEVIREALSNIDIEDLLPDDDVVITLSRRGYIKRTSLGIYQQQRRGGKGVAGVHTGEDDFVQEFITTTNHQFLLMFTNKGRMHQLKVHQVPEGSRTAKGVHIANLVPMEKDEWVNTILTVREFAEDKSFLFATRRGMVKRTAAADYDVRGKKFAAVNLPGAARAALLPWACVRTTSSSWCARSRTTISWCWRPLTASPSGSAAATSATWDAGPPV
;
A
#
# COMPACT_ATOMS: atom_id res chain seq x y z
N MET A 1 -18.46 44.14 -35.17
CA MET A 1 -19.82 44.03 -35.71
C MET A 1 -20.36 42.82 -35.01
N ALA A 2 -21.05 43.00 -33.93
CA ALA A 2 -22.49 43.20 -33.76
C ALA A 2 -23.22 41.85 -34.01
N ASP A 3 -24.04 41.26 -33.20
CA ASP A 3 -24.90 41.68 -32.09
C ASP A 3 -25.34 40.38 -31.37
N ASN A 4 -25.34 40.36 -30.10
CA ASN A 4 -26.41 40.47 -29.13
C ASN A 4 -27.75 39.74 -29.44
N THR A 5 -28.12 38.74 -28.60
CA THR A 5 -29.46 38.77 -27.92
C THR A 5 -29.51 37.76 -26.78
N ASP A 6 -29.81 38.29 -25.62
CA ASP A 6 -30.40 37.67 -24.42
C ASP A 6 -31.52 36.67 -24.72
N ASN A 7 -31.60 35.54 -23.97
CA ASN A 7 -32.83 35.20 -23.29
C ASN A 7 -32.59 34.30 -22.07
N ARG A 8 -33.08 34.75 -20.93
CA ARG A 8 -33.23 34.01 -19.67
C ARG A 8 -34.40 33.03 -19.83
N ASP A 9 -34.25 31.84 -19.28
CA ASP A 9 -35.25 31.29 -18.37
C ASP A 9 -34.67 30.04 -17.65
N GLY A 10 -34.83 30.03 -16.33
CA GLY A 10 -34.33 29.04 -15.43
C GLY A 10 -35.17 27.77 -15.38
N GLN A 11 -34.53 26.66 -15.15
CA GLN A 11 -35.09 25.52 -14.45
C GLN A 11 -33.99 24.84 -13.66
N GLY A 12 -34.24 24.70 -12.33
CA GLY A 12 -33.35 24.03 -11.40
C GLY A 12 -33.23 22.54 -11.71
N GLY A 13 -32.03 22.10 -12.08
CA GLY A 13 -31.67 20.70 -12.05
C GLY A 13 -31.12 20.39 -10.66
N GLU A 14 -31.77 19.48 -9.95
CA GLU A 14 -31.19 18.90 -8.73
C GLU A 14 -29.86 18.26 -9.09
N GLU A 15 -28.79 18.78 -8.50
CA GLU A 15 -27.46 18.17 -8.60
C GLU A 15 -27.47 16.82 -7.89
N LEU A 16 -27.03 15.79 -8.59
CA LEU A 16 -26.78 14.47 -8.02
C LEU A 16 -25.82 14.57 -6.83
N PRO A 17 -26.03 13.79 -5.75
CA PRO A 17 -25.10 13.74 -4.63
C PRO A 17 -23.68 13.42 -5.07
N ASP A 18 -22.70 14.06 -4.45
CA ASP A 18 -21.29 13.94 -4.81
C ASP A 18 -20.73 12.50 -4.79
N ASP A 19 -21.32 11.63 -3.98
CA ASP A 19 -20.97 10.22 -3.94
C ASP A 19 -21.44 9.45 -5.19
N LEU A 20 -22.55 9.88 -5.81
CA LEU A 20 -23.03 9.30 -7.07
C LEU A 20 -22.26 9.84 -8.29
N LYS A 21 -21.83 11.10 -8.27
CA LYS A 21 -20.94 11.65 -9.31
C LYS A 21 -19.62 10.90 -9.35
N ARG A 22 -19.01 10.63 -8.19
CA ARG A 22 -17.77 9.83 -8.11
C ARG A 22 -17.91 8.39 -8.61
N LEU A 23 -19.08 7.80 -8.46
CA LEU A 23 -19.35 6.45 -8.98
C LEU A 23 -19.55 6.44 -10.50
N VAL A 24 -20.10 7.51 -11.06
CA VAL A 24 -20.27 7.67 -12.52
C VAL A 24 -18.92 7.98 -13.17
N ASP A 25 -18.13 8.89 -12.58
CA ASP A 25 -16.79 9.23 -13.08
C ASP A 25 -15.84 8.03 -13.05
N ALA A 26 -15.89 7.18 -12.01
CA ALA A 26 -15.12 5.95 -11.93
C ALA A 26 -15.58 4.88 -12.95
N ALA A 27 -16.85 4.87 -13.31
CA ALA A 27 -17.37 3.96 -14.33
C ALA A 27 -17.03 4.43 -15.77
N GLU A 28 -16.89 5.75 -15.98
CA GLU A 28 -16.46 6.33 -17.25
C GLU A 28 -14.95 6.20 -17.47
N GLU A 29 -14.12 6.28 -16.43
CA GLU A 29 -12.68 6.00 -16.53
C GLU A 29 -12.40 4.52 -16.87
N ASP A 30 -13.14 3.57 -16.27
CA ASP A 30 -13.03 2.15 -16.62
C ASP A 30 -13.55 1.83 -18.03
N ALA A 31 -14.49 2.64 -18.57
CA ALA A 31 -15.00 2.49 -19.93
C ALA A 31 -14.06 3.10 -20.98
N ALA A 32 -13.27 4.11 -20.61
CA ALA A 32 -12.29 4.73 -21.51
C ALA A 32 -11.02 3.89 -21.72
N ASP A 33 -10.72 2.96 -20.79
CA ASP A 33 -9.60 2.02 -20.90
C ASP A 33 -9.94 0.73 -21.68
N ALA A 34 -11.23 0.55 -22.02
CA ALA A 34 -11.70 -0.46 -22.95
C ALA A 34 -11.76 0.14 -24.37
N GLY A 35 -10.64 0.01 -25.09
CA GLY A 35 -10.45 0.59 -26.43
C GLY A 35 -11.63 0.38 -27.38
N GLU A 36 -11.87 1.41 -28.18
CA GLU A 36 -12.81 1.44 -29.29
C GLU A 36 -12.76 0.15 -30.11
N GLN A 37 -13.83 -0.62 -30.06
CA GLN A 37 -14.17 -1.62 -31.06
C GLN A 37 -15.48 -1.24 -31.72
N ASP A 38 -15.42 -1.09 -33.03
CA ASP A 38 -16.57 -0.89 -33.94
C ASP A 38 -17.68 -1.89 -33.60
N VAL A 39 -18.76 -1.40 -33.02
CA VAL A 39 -20.03 -2.12 -32.93
C VAL A 39 -20.88 -1.65 -34.09
N GLU A 40 -21.11 -2.51 -35.08
CA GLU A 40 -22.13 -2.31 -36.10
C GLU A 40 -23.44 -1.95 -35.43
N GLN A 41 -23.98 -0.77 -35.76
CA GLN A 41 -25.28 -0.32 -35.30
C GLN A 41 -26.38 -1.15 -35.99
N PRO A 42 -27.36 -1.69 -35.26
CA PRO A 42 -28.58 -2.24 -35.88
C PRO A 42 -29.42 -1.11 -36.42
N GLU A 43 -29.95 -1.31 -37.60
CA GLU A 43 -30.83 -0.37 -38.30
C GLU A 43 -32.06 0.08 -37.47
N PRO A 44 -32.52 1.32 -37.61
CA PRO A 44 -33.65 1.86 -36.82
C PRO A 44 -35.00 1.41 -37.42
N GLY A 45 -35.67 0.56 -36.71
CA GLY A 45 -37.05 0.21 -37.03
C GLY A 45 -37.75 -0.46 -35.89
N HIS A 46 -38.40 0.35 -35.05
CA HIS A 46 -39.71 0.17 -34.44
C HIS A 46 -39.83 1.01 -33.16
N THR A 47 -40.49 2.14 -33.29
CA THR A 47 -40.89 3.01 -32.18
C THR A 47 -42.06 2.35 -31.42
N VAL A 48 -41.81 1.95 -30.18
CA VAL A 48 -42.85 1.60 -29.24
C VAL A 48 -43.34 2.90 -28.58
N THR A 49 -44.56 3.35 -28.90
CA THR A 49 -45.23 4.46 -28.20
C THR A 49 -45.72 3.99 -26.86
N SER A 50 -45.05 4.37 -25.78
CA SER A 50 -45.55 4.23 -24.42
C SER A 50 -46.53 5.37 -24.14
N GLY A 51 -47.80 5.07 -23.82
CA GLY A 51 -48.76 6.04 -23.27
C GLY A 51 -48.31 6.53 -21.87
N PRO A 52 -48.81 7.70 -21.44
CA PRO A 52 -48.39 8.28 -20.17
C PRO A 52 -48.82 7.40 -18.98
N VAL A 53 -47.87 6.99 -18.15
CA VAL A 53 -48.10 6.26 -16.89
C VAL A 53 -48.70 7.24 -15.89
N SER A 54 -49.83 6.90 -15.26
CA SER A 54 -50.51 7.75 -14.29
C SER A 54 -49.69 7.90 -12.99
N GLU A 55 -49.85 9.02 -12.27
CA GLU A 55 -49.17 9.26 -10.99
C GLU A 55 -49.53 8.25 -9.89
N GLU A 56 -50.69 7.62 -9.99
CA GLU A 56 -51.14 6.56 -9.07
C GLU A 56 -50.34 5.25 -9.28
N ASP A 57 -49.93 4.96 -10.51
CA ASP A 57 -49.07 3.77 -10.80
C ASP A 57 -47.64 3.95 -10.31
N LYS A 58 -47.15 5.19 -10.26
CA LYS A 58 -45.83 5.51 -9.64
C LYS A 58 -45.84 5.35 -8.12
N ALA A 59 -46.93 5.70 -7.45
CA ALA A 59 -47.05 5.58 -6.00
C ALA A 59 -47.21 4.10 -5.56
N ARG A 60 -47.85 3.27 -6.35
CA ARG A 60 -48.01 1.84 -6.09
C ARG A 60 -46.73 1.04 -6.26
N SER A 61 -45.81 1.48 -7.12
CA SER A 61 -44.54 0.77 -7.37
C SER A 61 -43.54 0.88 -6.19
N LEU A 62 -43.80 1.79 -5.25
CA LEU A 62 -42.87 2.05 -4.12
C LEU A 62 -43.25 1.35 -2.80
N ILE A 63 -44.45 0.74 -2.68
CA ILE A 63 -44.98 0.34 -1.35
C ILE A 63 -45.29 -1.15 -1.18
N ASP A 64 -45.42 -1.98 -2.22
CA ASP A 64 -45.76 -3.40 -1.99
C ASP A 64 -45.06 -4.37 -2.94
N MET A 65 -43.97 -4.96 -2.45
CA MET A 65 -43.20 -5.99 -3.14
C MET A 65 -43.83 -7.40 -3.06
N SER A 66 -44.94 -7.56 -2.34
CA SER A 66 -45.56 -8.87 -2.07
C SER A 66 -46.73 -9.24 -3.01
N THR A 67 -47.21 -8.36 -3.83
CA THR A 67 -48.47 -8.57 -4.60
C THR A 67 -48.32 -8.58 -6.12
N VAL A 68 -47.18 -8.92 -6.67
CA VAL A 68 -47.07 -9.16 -8.12
C VAL A 68 -47.05 -10.65 -8.43
N ALA A 69 -48.17 -11.31 -8.21
CA ALA A 69 -48.49 -12.58 -8.84
C ALA A 69 -49.35 -12.26 -10.07
N ASN A 70 -48.74 -12.18 -11.23
CA ASN A 70 -49.36 -12.65 -12.45
C ASN A 70 -48.40 -12.83 -13.61
N PRO A 71 -48.11 -14.06 -14.00
CA PRO A 71 -47.26 -14.35 -15.13
C PRO A 71 -48.07 -14.59 -16.40
N HIS A 72 -49.02 -13.75 -16.70
CA HIS A 72 -49.70 -13.80 -18.00
C HIS A 72 -48.92 -12.90 -18.97
N GLY A 73 -48.02 -13.52 -19.74
CA GLY A 73 -47.47 -12.86 -20.92
C GLY A 73 -48.59 -12.52 -21.90
N SER A 74 -48.66 -11.27 -22.34
CA SER A 74 -49.49 -10.91 -23.49
C SER A 74 -48.79 -11.45 -24.74
N ILE A 75 -49.53 -12.23 -25.53
CA ILE A 75 -49.12 -12.63 -26.86
C ILE A 75 -49.32 -11.44 -27.77
N ILE A 76 -48.26 -10.85 -28.30
CA ILE A 76 -48.38 -9.86 -29.37
C ILE A 76 -48.32 -10.66 -30.68
N GLU A 77 -49.43 -10.75 -31.40
CA GLU A 77 -49.45 -11.27 -32.74
C GLU A 77 -48.70 -10.29 -33.66
N ASP A 78 -47.71 -10.76 -34.34
CA ASP A 78 -47.02 -9.97 -35.33
C ASP A 78 -47.95 -9.64 -36.50
N ALA A 79 -47.95 -8.40 -36.98
CA ALA A 79 -48.81 -7.93 -38.06
C ALA A 79 -48.61 -8.69 -39.41
N ASN A 80 -47.64 -9.61 -39.48
CA ASN A 80 -47.31 -10.43 -40.64
C ASN A 80 -47.66 -11.93 -40.46
N GLY A 81 -48.41 -12.36 -39.44
CA GLY A 81 -48.94 -13.71 -39.32
C GLY A 81 -47.90 -14.81 -39.04
N GLY A 82 -46.75 -14.47 -38.48
CA GLY A 82 -45.78 -15.42 -37.96
C GLY A 82 -46.11 -15.88 -36.54
N GLU A 83 -45.68 -17.08 -36.15
CA GLU A 83 -45.82 -17.61 -34.78
C GLU A 83 -45.30 -16.58 -33.74
N GLY A 84 -46.18 -16.10 -32.88
CA GLY A 84 -45.98 -14.96 -32.03
C GLY A 84 -44.88 -15.15 -30.99
N THR A 85 -43.96 -14.22 -30.93
CA THR A 85 -42.97 -14.11 -29.87
C THR A 85 -43.67 -13.76 -28.56
N THR A 86 -43.53 -14.57 -27.51
CA THR A 86 -44.16 -14.29 -26.21
C THR A 86 -43.38 -13.14 -25.53
N VAL A 87 -44.00 -11.95 -25.50
CA VAL A 87 -43.43 -10.80 -24.78
C VAL A 87 -43.89 -10.84 -23.33
N ARG A 88 -42.96 -10.95 -22.41
CA ARG A 88 -43.24 -10.85 -20.96
C ARG A 88 -43.09 -9.41 -20.51
N ALA A 89 -44.10 -8.87 -19.83
CA ALA A 89 -43.98 -7.59 -19.16
C ALA A 89 -43.03 -7.76 -17.91
N ALA A 90 -41.91 -7.07 -17.89
CA ALA A 90 -41.00 -7.02 -16.76
C ALA A 90 -40.95 -5.60 -16.19
N TYR A 91 -40.99 -5.49 -14.86
CA TYR A 91 -40.77 -4.19 -14.20
C TYR A 91 -39.27 -3.88 -14.28
N LEU A 92 -38.92 -2.80 -14.98
CA LEU A 92 -37.53 -2.39 -15.19
C LEU A 92 -36.74 -2.31 -13.88
N GLY A 93 -37.29 -1.76 -12.81
CA GLY A 93 -36.63 -1.68 -11.51
C GLY A 93 -36.31 -3.05 -10.87
N LYS A 94 -37.17 -4.05 -11.04
CA LYS A 94 -36.90 -5.43 -10.55
C LYS A 94 -35.86 -6.10 -11.40
N GLU A 95 -35.94 -5.98 -12.72
CA GLU A 95 -34.97 -6.57 -13.64
C GLU A 95 -33.58 -5.96 -13.42
N MET A 96 -33.53 -4.63 -13.33
CA MET A 96 -32.26 -3.96 -13.02
C MET A 96 -31.68 -4.37 -11.65
N ALA A 97 -32.51 -4.49 -10.61
CA ALA A 97 -32.06 -4.90 -9.28
C ALA A 97 -31.52 -6.35 -9.29
N SER A 98 -32.21 -7.27 -9.98
CA SER A 98 -31.78 -8.66 -10.12
C SER A 98 -30.46 -8.76 -10.92
N SER A 99 -30.43 -8.13 -12.08
CA SER A 99 -29.24 -8.14 -12.96
C SER A 99 -28.06 -7.46 -12.30
N PHE A 100 -28.26 -6.34 -11.58
CA PHE A 100 -27.20 -5.67 -10.83
C PHE A 100 -26.68 -6.53 -9.68
N LEU A 101 -27.56 -7.26 -8.97
CA LEU A 101 -27.14 -8.18 -7.92
C LEU A 101 -26.29 -9.33 -8.49
N GLU A 102 -26.74 -9.95 -9.58
CA GLU A 102 -26.01 -11.03 -10.27
C GLU A 102 -24.65 -10.54 -10.79
N TYR A 103 -24.63 -9.37 -11.44
CA TYR A 103 -23.40 -8.73 -11.88
C TYR A 103 -22.46 -8.45 -10.71
N SER A 104 -22.97 -7.85 -9.64
CA SER A 104 -22.18 -7.53 -8.44
C SER A 104 -21.58 -8.78 -7.82
N MET A 105 -22.37 -9.85 -7.65
CA MET A 105 -21.87 -11.14 -7.15
C MET A 105 -20.80 -11.72 -8.05
N SER A 106 -21.01 -11.68 -9.37
CA SER A 106 -20.01 -12.16 -10.33
C SER A 106 -18.71 -11.36 -10.24
N VAL A 107 -18.76 -10.03 -10.17
CA VAL A 107 -17.57 -9.17 -10.03
C VAL A 107 -16.86 -9.41 -8.71
N ILE A 108 -17.58 -9.61 -7.61
CA ILE A 108 -16.99 -9.85 -6.29
C ILE A 108 -16.30 -11.22 -6.24
N VAL A 109 -17.03 -12.31 -6.52
CA VAL A 109 -16.55 -13.67 -6.30
C VAL A 109 -15.70 -14.20 -7.48
N SER A 110 -16.05 -13.79 -8.71
CA SER A 110 -15.50 -14.41 -9.92
C SER A 110 -14.56 -13.51 -10.75
N ARG A 111 -14.23 -12.29 -10.27
CA ARG A 111 -13.38 -11.37 -11.03
C ARG A 111 -12.37 -10.61 -10.19
N ALA A 112 -12.83 -9.74 -9.25
CA ALA A 112 -11.99 -8.69 -8.65
C ALA A 112 -11.21 -9.15 -7.42
N LEU A 113 -11.80 -10.03 -6.59
CA LEU A 113 -11.20 -10.45 -5.33
C LEU A 113 -10.42 -11.77 -5.47
N PRO A 114 -9.28 -11.90 -4.75
CA PRO A 114 -8.53 -13.15 -4.69
C PRO A 114 -9.21 -14.15 -3.75
N ASP A 115 -9.05 -15.45 -4.01
CA ASP A 115 -9.38 -16.51 -3.05
C ASP A 115 -8.33 -16.56 -1.94
N VAL A 116 -8.76 -16.72 -0.69
CA VAL A 116 -7.85 -16.71 0.48
C VAL A 116 -6.84 -17.86 0.43
N ARG A 117 -7.21 -18.99 -0.15
CA ARG A 117 -6.44 -20.25 -0.17
C ARG A 117 -5.22 -20.18 -1.08
N ASP A 118 -5.39 -19.69 -2.33
CA ASP A 118 -4.30 -19.61 -3.32
C ASP A 118 -3.88 -18.17 -3.66
N GLY A 119 -4.58 -17.15 -3.13
CA GLY A 119 -4.27 -15.75 -3.36
C GLY A 119 -4.46 -15.28 -4.80
N LEU A 120 -5.15 -16.05 -5.63
CA LEU A 120 -5.31 -15.79 -7.06
C LEU A 120 -6.73 -15.31 -7.39
N LYS A 121 -6.80 -14.38 -8.35
CA LYS A 121 -8.05 -14.10 -9.03
C LYS A 121 -8.32 -15.19 -10.08
N PRO A 122 -9.57 -15.39 -10.52
CA PRO A 122 -9.89 -16.43 -11.50
C PRO A 122 -9.06 -16.39 -12.78
N VAL A 123 -8.78 -15.19 -13.32
CA VAL A 123 -7.94 -15.05 -14.52
C VAL A 123 -6.52 -15.55 -14.30
N HIS A 124 -5.89 -15.24 -13.16
CA HIS A 124 -4.52 -15.69 -12.85
C HIS A 124 -4.48 -17.22 -12.68
N ARG A 125 -5.47 -17.78 -11.98
CA ARG A 125 -5.60 -19.24 -11.78
C ARG A 125 -5.74 -19.94 -13.12
N ARG A 126 -6.57 -19.43 -14.02
CA ARG A 126 -6.77 -19.98 -15.37
C ARG A 126 -5.53 -19.89 -16.25
N ILE A 127 -4.75 -18.81 -16.14
CA ILE A 127 -3.46 -18.68 -16.84
C ILE A 127 -2.51 -19.77 -16.41
N LEU A 128 -2.25 -19.91 -15.10
CA LEU A 128 -1.33 -20.92 -14.58
C LEU A 128 -1.80 -22.34 -14.89
N TYR A 129 -3.09 -22.61 -14.76
CA TYR A 129 -3.65 -23.93 -15.09
C TYR A 129 -3.53 -24.26 -16.57
N ALA A 130 -3.88 -23.35 -17.46
CA ALA A 130 -3.75 -23.56 -18.92
C ALA A 130 -2.29 -23.78 -19.34
N MET A 131 -1.34 -23.06 -18.71
CA MET A 131 0.08 -23.26 -18.97
C MET A 131 0.59 -24.61 -18.50
N ASN A 132 0.10 -25.09 -17.34
CA ASN A 132 0.43 -26.44 -16.85
C ASN A 132 -0.10 -27.53 -17.78
N GLU A 133 -1.37 -27.46 -18.18
CA GLU A 133 -2.00 -28.39 -19.13
C GLU A 133 -1.27 -28.41 -20.48
N SER A 134 -0.82 -27.25 -20.95
CA SER A 134 -0.06 -27.11 -22.20
C SER A 134 1.42 -27.46 -22.06
N GLY A 135 1.90 -27.77 -20.83
CA GLY A 135 3.27 -28.15 -20.56
C GLY A 135 4.29 -27.01 -20.66
N TYR A 136 3.87 -25.75 -20.42
CA TYR A 136 4.77 -24.56 -20.43
C TYR A 136 5.50 -24.41 -19.10
N THR A 137 6.15 -25.47 -18.67
CA THR A 137 6.84 -25.59 -17.39
C THR A 137 8.21 -24.91 -17.40
N PRO A 138 8.82 -24.64 -16.22
CA PRO A 138 10.12 -23.96 -16.11
C PRO A 138 11.27 -24.63 -16.85
N ASN A 139 11.18 -25.95 -17.04
CA ASN A 139 12.22 -26.76 -17.71
C ASN A 139 12.04 -26.84 -19.22
N ARG A 140 11.05 -26.18 -19.79
CA ARG A 140 10.77 -26.13 -21.21
C ARG A 140 11.15 -24.77 -21.80
N PRO A 141 11.37 -24.68 -23.11
CA PRO A 141 11.56 -23.39 -23.79
C PRO A 141 10.38 -22.44 -23.56
N HIS A 142 10.64 -21.14 -23.61
CA HIS A 142 9.59 -20.13 -23.62
C HIS A 142 8.68 -20.30 -24.84
N MET A 143 7.41 -20.01 -24.65
CA MET A 143 6.38 -20.09 -25.71
C MET A 143 5.83 -18.68 -25.96
N LYS A 144 5.38 -18.40 -27.19
CA LYS A 144 4.76 -17.11 -27.53
C LYS A 144 3.57 -16.83 -26.63
N SER A 145 3.55 -15.64 -26.04
CA SER A 145 2.46 -15.22 -25.12
C SER A 145 1.08 -15.31 -25.79
N ALA A 146 1.00 -15.01 -27.10
CA ALA A 146 -0.22 -15.16 -27.88
C ALA A 146 -0.79 -16.58 -27.87
N ARG A 147 0.05 -17.62 -27.76
CA ARG A 147 -0.41 -19.01 -27.64
C ARG A 147 -1.02 -19.27 -26.29
N THR A 148 -0.37 -18.83 -25.22
CA THR A 148 -0.90 -18.94 -23.84
C THR A 148 -2.24 -18.22 -23.72
N VAL A 149 -2.32 -16.97 -24.21
CA VAL A 149 -3.57 -16.18 -24.22
C VAL A 149 -4.66 -16.91 -24.99
N GLY A 150 -4.36 -17.45 -26.18
CA GLY A 150 -5.32 -18.23 -26.99
C GLY A 150 -5.82 -19.48 -26.27
N ASP A 151 -4.93 -20.23 -25.61
CA ASP A 151 -5.30 -21.41 -24.82
C ASP A 151 -6.23 -21.05 -23.64
N VAL A 152 -5.96 -19.92 -22.95
CA VAL A 152 -6.77 -19.43 -21.83
C VAL A 152 -8.16 -19.01 -22.28
N ILE A 153 -8.25 -18.19 -23.33
CA ILE A 153 -9.55 -17.70 -23.84
C ILE A 153 -10.38 -18.85 -24.41
N GLY A 154 -9.76 -19.68 -25.22
CA GLY A 154 -10.48 -20.76 -25.90
C GLY A 154 -10.99 -21.85 -24.96
N LYS A 155 -10.32 -22.04 -23.81
CA LYS A 155 -10.64 -23.17 -22.93
C LYS A 155 -11.36 -22.77 -21.61
N TYR A 156 -11.00 -21.61 -21.03
CA TYR A 156 -11.38 -21.33 -19.64
C TYR A 156 -11.94 -19.92 -19.40
N HIS A 157 -11.50 -18.88 -20.14
CA HIS A 157 -11.79 -17.50 -19.80
C HIS A 157 -12.35 -16.73 -21.01
N PRO A 158 -13.69 -16.71 -21.20
CA PRO A 158 -14.34 -16.12 -22.40
C PRO A 158 -14.41 -14.58 -22.29
N HIS A 159 -13.25 -13.92 -22.25
CA HIS A 159 -13.11 -12.46 -22.21
C HIS A 159 -12.06 -12.00 -23.22
N GLY A 160 -11.92 -10.67 -23.38
CA GLY A 160 -10.98 -10.08 -24.33
C GLY A 160 -9.52 -10.51 -24.13
N ASP A 161 -8.78 -10.68 -25.20
CA ASP A 161 -7.38 -11.11 -25.23
C ASP A 161 -6.45 -10.10 -24.56
N SER A 162 -6.73 -8.82 -24.68
CA SER A 162 -5.98 -7.75 -24.02
C SER A 162 -6.03 -7.83 -22.49
N ALA A 163 -7.20 -8.19 -21.92
CA ALA A 163 -7.36 -8.37 -20.47
C ALA A 163 -6.55 -9.58 -19.96
N VAL A 164 -6.60 -10.71 -20.67
CA VAL A 164 -5.83 -11.90 -20.33
C VAL A 164 -4.34 -11.65 -20.48
N TYR A 165 -3.93 -10.98 -21.59
CA TYR A 165 -2.53 -10.64 -21.81
C TYR A 165 -2.01 -9.64 -20.77
N GLY A 166 -2.79 -8.62 -20.39
CA GLY A 166 -2.44 -7.68 -19.33
C GLY A 166 -2.23 -8.37 -17.97
N ALA A 167 -3.08 -9.35 -17.63
CA ALA A 167 -2.92 -10.16 -16.42
C ALA A 167 -1.62 -11.01 -16.49
N LEU A 168 -1.36 -11.66 -17.60
CA LEU A 168 -0.13 -12.45 -17.83
C LEU A 168 1.12 -11.57 -17.73
N VAL A 169 1.11 -10.40 -18.37
CA VAL A 169 2.21 -9.43 -18.30
C VAL A 169 2.51 -9.06 -16.87
N ARG A 170 1.48 -8.76 -16.07
CA ARG A 170 1.66 -8.40 -14.66
C ARG A 170 2.27 -9.51 -13.82
N LEU A 171 1.94 -10.79 -14.09
CA LEU A 171 2.53 -11.94 -13.41
C LEU A 171 4.03 -12.13 -13.70
N ALA A 172 4.53 -11.54 -14.82
CA ALA A 172 5.95 -11.60 -15.23
C ALA A 172 6.76 -10.35 -14.80
N GLN A 173 6.11 -9.27 -14.34
CA GLN A 173 6.80 -8.02 -13.99
C GLN A 173 7.42 -8.10 -12.58
N ASP A 174 8.74 -7.92 -12.50
CA ASP A 174 9.51 -7.94 -11.25
C ASP A 174 9.35 -6.69 -10.37
N PHE A 175 8.80 -5.61 -10.95
CA PHE A 175 8.42 -4.38 -10.23
C PHE A 175 6.94 -4.38 -9.78
N SER A 176 6.13 -5.33 -10.25
CA SER A 176 4.72 -5.50 -9.87
C SER A 176 4.50 -6.64 -8.90
N MET A 177 5.26 -7.73 -9.05
CA MET A 177 5.19 -8.93 -8.22
C MET A 177 6.41 -9.03 -7.33
N ARG A 178 6.21 -9.35 -6.04
CA ARG A 178 7.33 -9.57 -5.12
C ARG A 178 8.14 -10.79 -5.55
N ASP A 179 7.45 -11.85 -5.96
CA ASP A 179 7.99 -13.04 -6.56
C ASP A 179 7.17 -13.42 -7.80
N PRO A 180 7.68 -13.11 -9.02
CA PRO A 180 6.96 -13.36 -10.28
C PRO A 180 6.57 -14.81 -10.47
N LEU A 181 5.35 -15.03 -10.95
CA LEU A 181 4.84 -16.37 -11.25
C LEU A 181 5.10 -16.80 -12.70
N GLU A 182 5.44 -15.86 -13.55
CA GLU A 182 5.80 -16.09 -14.95
C GLU A 182 7.24 -15.66 -15.21
N ASP A 183 7.96 -16.44 -16.04
CA ASP A 183 9.28 -16.14 -16.56
C ASP A 183 9.12 -15.64 -18.00
N GLY A 184 9.21 -14.32 -18.15
CA GLY A 184 8.99 -13.62 -19.42
C GLY A 184 10.27 -13.37 -20.20
N GLN A 185 10.23 -13.54 -21.51
CA GLN A 185 11.29 -13.18 -22.43
C GLN A 185 10.78 -12.16 -23.46
N GLY A 186 11.40 -10.97 -23.47
CA GLY A 186 11.01 -9.85 -24.32
C GLY A 186 10.71 -8.60 -23.50
N ASN A 187 9.94 -7.68 -24.07
CA ASN A 187 9.53 -6.46 -23.36
C ASN A 187 8.16 -6.66 -22.70
N PHE A 188 8.15 -6.76 -21.38
CA PHE A 188 6.96 -6.84 -20.53
C PHE A 188 6.61 -5.50 -19.84
N GLY A 189 7.00 -4.38 -20.47
CA GLY A 189 6.81 -3.05 -19.89
C GLY A 189 7.96 -2.62 -18.98
N SER A 190 7.89 -1.42 -18.46
CA SER A 190 8.90 -0.87 -17.56
C SER A 190 8.26 -0.09 -16.41
N ILE A 191 9.07 0.21 -15.39
CA ILE A 191 8.67 1.06 -14.26
C ILE A 191 8.46 2.53 -14.68
N ASP A 192 8.85 2.88 -15.91
CA ASP A 192 8.60 4.19 -16.54
C ASP A 192 7.19 4.30 -17.14
N GLY A 193 6.41 3.21 -17.09
CA GLY A 193 5.06 3.17 -17.63
C GLY A 193 5.01 2.77 -19.10
N ASP A 194 6.13 2.31 -19.68
CA ASP A 194 6.11 1.77 -21.04
C ASP A 194 5.23 0.53 -21.09
N ALA A 195 4.39 0.45 -22.09
CA ALA A 195 3.55 -0.71 -22.32
C ALA A 195 4.39 -1.94 -22.71
N ALA A 196 3.88 -3.13 -22.39
CA ALA A 196 4.45 -4.36 -22.89
C ALA A 196 4.34 -4.43 -24.42
N ALA A 197 5.30 -5.08 -25.07
CA ALA A 197 5.21 -5.36 -26.48
C ALA A 197 4.01 -6.28 -26.77
N ALA A 198 3.44 -6.19 -27.98
CA ALA A 198 2.31 -7.05 -28.37
C ALA A 198 2.65 -8.54 -28.16
N MET A 199 1.64 -9.34 -27.74
CA MET A 199 1.79 -10.75 -27.33
C MET A 199 2.42 -11.67 -28.40
N ARG A 200 2.47 -11.26 -29.65
CA ARG A 200 3.16 -11.96 -30.74
C ARG A 200 4.69 -11.86 -30.66
N TYR A 201 5.22 -10.86 -29.93
CA TYR A 201 6.66 -10.64 -29.79
C TYR A 201 7.21 -11.18 -28.48
N THR A 202 6.40 -11.21 -27.42
CA THR A 202 6.81 -11.71 -26.09
C THR A 202 6.67 -13.22 -26.02
N GLU A 203 7.48 -13.83 -25.16
CA GLU A 203 7.46 -15.25 -24.87
C GLU A 203 7.42 -15.47 -23.35
N VAL A 204 6.77 -16.53 -22.92
CA VAL A 204 6.52 -16.80 -21.50
C VAL A 204 6.59 -18.29 -21.20
N ARG A 205 6.94 -18.62 -19.97
CA ARG A 205 6.78 -19.92 -19.32
C ARG A 205 6.52 -19.72 -17.84
N MET A 206 6.03 -20.72 -17.14
CA MET A 206 5.89 -20.66 -15.69
C MET A 206 7.25 -20.46 -15.01
N SER A 207 7.28 -19.69 -13.92
CA SER A 207 8.43 -19.63 -13.02
C SER A 207 8.55 -20.92 -12.21
N ARG A 208 9.71 -21.17 -11.58
CA ARG A 208 9.87 -22.33 -10.69
C ARG A 208 8.91 -22.28 -9.50
N LEU A 209 8.69 -21.09 -8.95
CA LEU A 209 7.75 -20.89 -7.86
C LEU A 209 6.31 -21.21 -8.28
N ALA A 210 5.91 -20.83 -9.50
CA ALA A 210 4.57 -21.13 -10.01
C ALA A 210 4.28 -22.62 -10.12
N SER A 211 5.29 -23.46 -10.31
CA SER A 211 5.10 -24.92 -10.32
C SER A 211 4.63 -25.45 -8.97
N GLU A 212 4.99 -24.79 -7.85
CA GLU A 212 4.57 -25.19 -6.50
C GLU A 212 3.08 -24.90 -6.22
N PHE A 213 2.43 -24.11 -7.09
CA PHE A 213 0.98 -23.91 -7.05
C PHE A 213 0.19 -25.09 -7.63
N LEU A 214 0.81 -25.81 -8.56
CA LEU A 214 0.16 -26.84 -9.37
C LEU A 214 0.64 -28.26 -9.02
N ASN A 215 1.61 -28.37 -8.11
CA ASN A 215 2.06 -29.66 -7.64
C ASN A 215 0.90 -30.45 -7.04
N ASP A 216 0.81 -31.72 -7.39
CA ASP A 216 -0.23 -32.65 -6.92
C ASP A 216 -1.66 -32.34 -7.42
N ILE A 217 -1.87 -31.48 -8.43
CA ILE A 217 -3.21 -31.17 -8.97
C ILE A 217 -3.89 -32.38 -9.60
N ASP A 218 -3.11 -33.34 -10.10
CA ASP A 218 -3.55 -34.60 -10.68
C ASP A 218 -3.93 -35.66 -9.64
N LYS A 219 -3.84 -35.36 -8.34
CA LYS A 219 -4.08 -36.25 -7.23
C LYS A 219 -5.38 -35.99 -6.47
N GLU A 220 -6.38 -35.47 -7.12
CA GLU A 220 -7.69 -35.14 -6.55
C GLU A 220 -7.60 -34.22 -5.30
N THR A 221 -6.60 -33.38 -5.25
CA THR A 221 -6.31 -32.50 -4.11
C THR A 221 -7.26 -31.34 -3.94
N VAL A 222 -7.86 -30.89 -5.04
CA VAL A 222 -8.80 -29.77 -5.12
C VAL A 222 -10.02 -30.14 -5.95
N ASP A 223 -11.10 -29.37 -5.79
CA ASP A 223 -12.31 -29.58 -6.56
C ASP A 223 -12.21 -28.93 -7.93
N PHE A 224 -12.84 -29.57 -8.91
CA PHE A 224 -12.97 -29.09 -10.28
C PHE A 224 -14.43 -28.72 -10.55
N ARG A 225 -14.63 -27.74 -11.41
CA ARG A 225 -15.94 -27.34 -11.93
C ARG A 225 -15.90 -27.31 -13.45
N PRO A 226 -17.04 -27.46 -14.14
CA PRO A 226 -17.10 -27.25 -15.59
C PRO A 226 -16.62 -25.84 -15.93
N ASN A 227 -15.95 -25.72 -17.11
CA ASN A 227 -15.62 -24.43 -17.72
C ASN A 227 -16.90 -23.76 -18.29
N TYR A 228 -16.76 -22.61 -18.95
CA TYR A 228 -17.88 -21.78 -19.41
C TYR A 228 -18.80 -22.50 -20.43
N ASP A 229 -18.28 -23.46 -21.24
CA ASP A 229 -19.04 -24.20 -22.25
C ASP A 229 -19.32 -25.65 -21.85
N ASN A 230 -18.99 -26.08 -20.63
CA ASN A 230 -19.12 -27.43 -20.10
C ASN A 230 -18.35 -28.51 -20.89
N THR A 231 -17.38 -28.16 -21.70
CA THR A 231 -16.56 -29.13 -22.47
C THR A 231 -15.34 -29.63 -21.70
N LEU A 232 -14.81 -28.79 -20.78
CA LEU A 232 -13.63 -29.07 -19.98
C LEU A 232 -13.92 -28.79 -18.50
N ALA A 233 -13.00 -29.19 -17.65
CA ALA A 233 -13.04 -28.87 -16.22
C ALA A 233 -11.90 -27.92 -15.85
N GLU A 234 -12.16 -26.97 -14.93
CA GLU A 234 -11.17 -26.07 -14.36
C GLU A 234 -11.13 -26.22 -12.84
N PRO A 235 -9.96 -26.03 -12.19
CA PRO A 235 -9.87 -26.12 -10.75
C PRO A 235 -10.54 -24.90 -10.08
N VAL A 236 -11.27 -25.16 -8.99
CA VAL A 236 -11.89 -24.10 -8.18
C VAL A 236 -10.80 -23.26 -7.48
N VAL A 237 -9.73 -23.93 -7.04
CA VAL A 237 -8.58 -23.35 -6.34
C VAL A 237 -7.35 -24.21 -6.68
N LEU A 238 -6.14 -23.66 -6.60
CA LEU A 238 -4.91 -24.42 -6.82
C LEU A 238 -4.40 -25.04 -5.50
N PRO A 239 -3.79 -26.25 -5.54
CA PRO A 239 -3.23 -26.93 -4.35
C PRO A 239 -1.88 -26.30 -3.93
N THR A 240 -1.79 -24.98 -3.88
CA THR A 240 -0.55 -24.24 -3.68
C THR A 240 0.14 -24.54 -2.36
N LYS A 241 1.48 -24.66 -2.38
CA LYS A 241 2.33 -24.72 -1.18
C LYS A 241 2.82 -23.34 -0.74
N VAL A 242 2.49 -22.30 -1.50
CA VAL A 242 2.98 -20.92 -1.31
C VAL A 242 1.86 -20.04 -0.78
N PRO A 243 2.06 -19.28 0.31
CA PRO A 243 1.08 -18.36 0.87
C PRO A 243 0.95 -17.09 0.02
N ASN A 244 0.51 -17.24 -1.23
CA ASN A 244 0.59 -16.23 -2.26
C ASN A 244 -0.26 -14.98 -1.98
N LEU A 245 -1.38 -15.11 -1.26
CA LEU A 245 -2.21 -13.96 -0.89
C LEU A 245 -1.39 -12.87 -0.21
N LEU A 246 -0.53 -13.25 0.71
CA LEU A 246 0.35 -12.33 1.44
C LEU A 246 1.69 -12.15 0.73
N LEU A 247 2.22 -13.17 0.05
CA LEU A 247 3.52 -13.08 -0.64
C LEU A 247 3.52 -12.02 -1.74
N ASN A 248 2.58 -12.10 -2.67
CA ASN A 248 2.49 -11.18 -3.79
C ASN A 248 1.45 -10.06 -3.58
N GLY A 249 0.59 -10.23 -2.56
CA GLY A 249 -0.51 -9.32 -2.34
C GLY A 249 -1.58 -9.41 -3.45
N SER A 250 -2.55 -8.53 -3.38
CA SER A 250 -3.56 -8.37 -4.42
C SER A 250 -4.20 -7.00 -4.32
N SER A 251 -4.50 -6.38 -5.45
CA SER A 251 -5.33 -5.18 -5.52
C SER A 251 -6.51 -5.42 -6.46
N GLY A 252 -7.68 -4.92 -6.15
CA GLY A 252 -8.86 -5.08 -6.98
C GLY A 252 -10.03 -4.24 -6.49
N ILE A 253 -10.81 -3.75 -7.44
CA ILE A 253 -12.01 -2.96 -7.20
C ILE A 253 -13.21 -3.81 -7.62
N ALA A 254 -14.11 -4.06 -6.67
CA ALA A 254 -15.38 -4.73 -6.90
C ALA A 254 -16.55 -3.79 -6.64
N VAL A 255 -17.75 -4.22 -6.87
CA VAL A 255 -18.95 -3.40 -6.60
C VAL A 255 -19.10 -3.22 -5.08
N GLY A 256 -19.04 -1.98 -4.62
CA GLY A 256 -19.21 -1.62 -3.21
C GLY A 256 -18.04 -1.99 -2.28
N MET A 257 -16.95 -2.59 -2.80
CA MET A 257 -15.80 -2.98 -2.00
C MET A 257 -14.52 -3.07 -2.83
N ALA A 258 -13.38 -2.91 -2.17
CA ALA A 258 -12.07 -3.03 -2.80
C ALA A 258 -11.15 -3.87 -1.92
N THR A 259 -10.18 -4.52 -2.52
CA THR A 259 -9.05 -5.18 -1.83
C THR A 259 -7.75 -4.50 -2.17
N ASN A 260 -6.87 -4.35 -1.19
CA ASN A 260 -5.51 -3.86 -1.41
C ASN A 260 -4.59 -4.48 -0.36
N ILE A 261 -4.09 -5.66 -0.67
CA ILE A 261 -3.22 -6.47 0.19
C ILE A 261 -1.78 -6.24 -0.25
N PRO A 262 -0.90 -5.74 0.62
CA PRO A 262 0.50 -5.52 0.28
C PRO A 262 1.26 -6.85 0.17
N PRO A 263 2.32 -6.91 -0.64
CA PRO A 263 3.23 -8.05 -0.68
C PRO A 263 4.11 -8.13 0.57
N HIS A 264 4.58 -9.35 0.92
CA HIS A 264 5.43 -9.63 2.08
C HIS A 264 6.62 -10.51 1.73
N ASN A 265 7.54 -10.64 2.66
CA ASN A 265 8.73 -11.49 2.50
C ASN A 265 8.38 -12.96 2.75
N LEU A 266 8.80 -13.86 1.83
CA LEU A 266 8.50 -15.30 1.93
C LEU A 266 9.11 -15.95 3.17
N SER A 267 10.35 -15.56 3.56
CA SER A 267 10.98 -16.12 4.76
C SER A 267 10.18 -15.79 6.01
N GLU A 268 9.75 -14.52 6.17
CA GLU A 268 8.95 -14.08 7.31
C GLU A 268 7.58 -14.75 7.35
N LEU A 269 6.91 -14.87 6.20
CA LEU A 269 5.64 -15.60 6.11
C LEU A 269 5.80 -17.07 6.47
N SER A 270 6.88 -17.72 6.01
CA SER A 270 7.16 -19.11 6.35
C SER A 270 7.43 -19.29 7.85
N ASP A 271 8.18 -18.38 8.47
CA ASP A 271 8.42 -18.41 9.92
C ASP A 271 7.13 -18.21 10.71
N ALA A 272 6.24 -17.32 10.27
CA ALA A 272 4.93 -17.12 10.88
C ALA A 272 4.02 -18.37 10.73
N LEU A 273 4.07 -19.04 9.58
CA LEU A 273 3.35 -20.31 9.38
C LEU A 273 3.89 -21.41 10.30
N LEU A 274 5.21 -21.54 10.43
CA LEU A 274 5.85 -22.48 11.36
C LEU A 274 5.47 -22.19 12.81
N MET A 275 5.46 -20.90 13.20
CA MET A 275 5.00 -20.47 14.53
C MET A 275 3.54 -20.89 14.79
N LEU A 276 2.64 -20.70 13.82
CA LEU A 276 1.24 -21.09 13.95
C LEU A 276 1.04 -22.63 13.99
N ILE A 277 1.89 -23.41 13.33
CA ILE A 277 1.89 -24.86 13.42
C ILE A 277 2.29 -25.31 14.82
N ASP A 278 3.32 -24.69 15.41
CA ASP A 278 3.83 -25.03 16.74
C ASP A 278 2.93 -24.50 17.88
N ALA A 279 2.39 -23.29 17.71
CA ALA A 279 1.58 -22.59 18.69
C ALA A 279 0.35 -21.94 18.02
N PRO A 280 -0.74 -22.67 17.78
CA PRO A 280 -1.93 -22.13 17.10
C PRO A 280 -2.59 -20.95 17.82
N GLU A 281 -2.36 -20.82 19.12
CA GLU A 281 -2.91 -19.75 19.96
C GLU A 281 -2.08 -18.45 19.92
N SER A 282 -0.96 -18.41 19.16
CA SER A 282 -0.16 -17.18 19.00
C SER A 282 -1.03 -15.98 18.62
N SER A 283 -0.78 -14.85 19.26
CA SER A 283 -1.50 -13.60 18.98
C SER A 283 -1.08 -12.97 17.66
N VAL A 284 -1.77 -11.93 17.23
CA VAL A 284 -1.35 -11.15 16.04
C VAL A 284 -0.03 -10.42 16.34
N GLU A 285 0.14 -9.97 17.58
CA GLU A 285 1.35 -9.29 18.05
C GLU A 285 2.58 -10.20 17.95
N ASP A 286 2.47 -11.47 18.37
CA ASP A 286 3.55 -12.45 18.24
C ASP A 286 3.94 -12.66 16.77
N LEU A 287 2.94 -12.71 15.89
CA LEU A 287 3.18 -12.83 14.44
C LEU A 287 3.83 -11.57 13.85
N MET A 288 3.55 -10.38 14.39
CA MET A 288 4.19 -9.13 13.96
C MET A 288 5.66 -9.01 14.37
N ASP A 289 6.11 -9.77 15.34
CA ASP A 289 7.53 -9.85 15.66
C ASP A 289 8.31 -10.58 14.58
N VAL A 290 7.68 -11.49 13.87
CA VAL A 290 8.25 -12.26 12.76
C VAL A 290 7.97 -11.58 11.41
N VAL A 291 6.71 -11.24 11.13
CA VAL A 291 6.30 -10.50 9.91
C VAL A 291 6.43 -9.01 10.18
N GLN A 292 7.58 -8.45 9.86
CA GLN A 292 7.93 -7.07 10.22
C GLN A 292 7.06 -6.02 9.52
N GLY A 293 6.54 -6.33 8.33
CA GLY A 293 5.73 -5.43 7.53
C GLY A 293 5.74 -5.78 6.04
N PRO A 294 5.08 -4.99 5.20
CA PRO A 294 5.12 -5.14 3.75
C PRO A 294 6.55 -5.19 3.20
N ASP A 295 6.73 -5.97 2.13
CA ASP A 295 8.00 -6.08 1.40
C ASP A 295 7.76 -5.84 -0.09
N PHE A 296 7.79 -4.60 -0.50
CA PHE A 296 7.49 -4.19 -1.87
C PHE A 296 8.60 -4.56 -2.86
N PRO A 297 8.28 -4.97 -4.09
CA PRO A 297 9.26 -5.32 -5.11
C PRO A 297 10.20 -4.15 -5.47
N THR A 298 9.73 -2.91 -5.35
CA THR A 298 10.49 -1.69 -5.63
C THR A 298 11.34 -1.19 -4.46
N GLY A 299 11.34 -1.89 -3.32
CA GLY A 299 12.09 -1.49 -2.12
C GLY A 299 11.48 -0.30 -1.39
N GLY A 300 12.30 0.64 -0.96
CA GLY A 300 11.92 1.84 -0.22
C GLY A 300 11.82 1.64 1.28
N TYR A 301 11.26 2.64 1.96
CA TYR A 301 11.02 2.65 3.41
C TYR A 301 9.52 2.51 3.69
N VAL A 302 9.16 1.67 4.65
CA VAL A 302 7.80 1.59 5.21
C VAL A 302 7.83 2.04 6.67
N TYR A 303 6.99 3.00 6.99
CA TYR A 303 6.84 3.47 8.37
C TYR A 303 5.74 2.66 9.06
N ALA A 304 6.19 1.71 9.89
CA ALA A 304 5.35 0.79 10.65
C ALA A 304 4.88 1.46 11.95
N GLY A 305 3.96 2.42 11.84
CA GLY A 305 3.28 3.02 12.99
C GLY A 305 1.97 2.32 13.32
N GLN A 306 1.08 3.03 14.01
CA GLN A 306 -0.25 2.53 14.38
C GLN A 306 -1.04 1.97 13.18
N GLY A 307 -0.87 2.56 11.98
CA GLY A 307 -1.57 2.11 10.78
C GLY A 307 -1.23 0.68 10.32
N LEU A 308 0.01 0.20 10.55
CA LEU A 308 0.37 -1.20 10.28
C LEU A 308 -0.24 -2.13 11.33
N TYR A 309 -0.18 -1.75 12.61
CA TYR A 309 -0.82 -2.49 13.68
C TYR A 309 -2.32 -2.67 13.43
N ASP A 310 -3.01 -1.58 13.10
CA ASP A 310 -4.44 -1.61 12.76
C ASP A 310 -4.71 -2.52 11.55
N ALA A 311 -3.86 -2.46 10.51
CA ALA A 311 -4.00 -3.30 9.32
C ALA A 311 -3.89 -4.79 9.65
N TYR A 312 -2.93 -5.19 10.49
CA TYR A 312 -2.69 -6.60 10.82
C TYR A 312 -3.68 -7.15 11.85
N THR A 313 -4.23 -6.30 12.71
CA THR A 313 -5.23 -6.71 13.71
C THR A 313 -6.66 -6.66 13.19
N THR A 314 -7.02 -5.64 12.41
CA THR A 314 -8.40 -5.40 11.94
C THR A 314 -8.61 -5.67 10.45
N GLY A 315 -7.54 -5.85 9.68
CA GLY A 315 -7.58 -5.98 8.23
C GLY A 315 -7.60 -4.65 7.47
N ARG A 316 -7.63 -3.50 8.17
CA ARG A 316 -7.62 -2.16 7.55
C ARG A 316 -6.63 -1.24 8.24
N GLY A 317 -5.85 -0.52 7.44
CA GLY A 317 -4.91 0.45 7.96
C GLY A 317 -4.23 1.22 6.85
N THR A 318 -3.37 2.16 7.22
CA THR A 318 -2.63 2.97 6.24
C THR A 318 -1.19 3.09 6.69
N VAL A 319 -0.26 2.75 5.82
CA VAL A 319 1.18 2.90 6.04
C VAL A 319 1.75 3.96 5.10
N LYS A 320 2.75 4.69 5.56
CA LYS A 320 3.50 5.60 4.68
C LYS A 320 4.67 4.86 4.06
N VAL A 321 4.84 5.08 2.76
CA VAL A 321 5.93 4.51 1.97
C VAL A 321 6.76 5.65 1.39
N ARG A 322 8.08 5.57 1.55
CA ARG A 322 9.04 6.53 0.96
C ARG A 322 10.01 5.83 0.03
N GLY A 323 10.34 6.51 -1.05
CA GLY A 323 11.48 6.12 -1.88
C GLY A 323 12.81 6.37 -1.16
N LYS A 324 13.86 5.67 -1.59
CA LYS A 324 15.21 5.79 -1.02
C LYS A 324 16.03 6.82 -1.77
N VAL A 325 16.54 7.81 -1.03
CA VAL A 325 17.38 8.88 -1.56
C VAL A 325 18.74 8.81 -0.87
N GLU A 326 19.81 8.71 -1.66
CA GLU A 326 21.20 8.71 -1.20
C GLU A 326 21.87 10.04 -1.53
N ILE A 327 22.77 10.50 -0.67
CA ILE A 327 23.60 11.67 -0.90
C ILE A 327 24.95 11.21 -1.45
N GLU A 328 25.32 11.67 -2.62
CA GLU A 328 26.59 11.36 -3.27
C GLU A 328 27.49 12.61 -3.31
N ASP A 329 28.67 12.54 -2.70
CA ASP A 329 29.65 13.64 -2.75
C ASP A 329 30.36 13.67 -4.10
N ARG A 330 30.42 14.85 -4.73
CA ARG A 330 31.07 15.09 -6.01
C ARG A 330 32.38 15.89 -5.82
N LYS A 331 33.18 15.90 -6.86
CA LYS A 331 34.43 16.68 -6.88
C LYS A 331 34.15 18.19 -6.62
N LYS A 332 35.04 18.85 -5.92
CA LYS A 332 34.98 20.30 -5.57
C LYS A 332 33.89 20.68 -4.55
N GLY A 333 33.41 19.75 -3.73
CA GLY A 333 32.43 20.03 -2.69
C GLY A 333 30.99 20.23 -3.22
N PHE A 334 30.66 19.71 -4.40
CA PHE A 334 29.31 19.57 -4.88
C PHE A 334 28.69 18.26 -4.39
N GLN A 335 27.39 18.26 -4.21
CA GLN A 335 26.64 17.06 -3.81
C GLN A 335 25.51 16.79 -4.82
N SER A 336 25.13 15.54 -4.92
CA SER A 336 23.99 15.10 -5.70
C SER A 336 23.11 14.19 -4.86
N LEU A 337 21.82 14.28 -5.06
CA LEU A 337 20.85 13.33 -4.52
C LEU A 337 20.57 12.26 -5.58
N ILE A 338 20.62 11.02 -5.17
CA ILE A 338 20.36 9.88 -6.04
C ILE A 338 19.13 9.15 -5.53
N ILE A 339 18.04 9.14 -6.30
CA ILE A 339 16.89 8.31 -6.01
C ILE A 339 17.21 6.90 -6.50
N ARG A 340 17.28 5.94 -5.58
CA ARG A 340 17.55 4.52 -5.85
C ARG A 340 16.32 3.66 -5.90
N GLU A 341 15.32 3.98 -5.08
CA GLU A 341 14.10 3.21 -4.94
C GLU A 341 12.93 4.18 -4.86
N ILE A 342 11.80 3.79 -5.45
CA ILE A 342 10.57 4.59 -5.48
C ILE A 342 9.42 3.81 -4.85
N PRO A 343 8.38 4.48 -4.33
CA PRO A 343 7.21 3.81 -3.78
C PRO A 343 6.56 2.86 -4.78
N PHE A 344 6.01 1.76 -4.26
CA PHE A 344 5.34 0.73 -5.04
C PHE A 344 4.15 1.30 -5.84
N GLY A 345 4.06 0.91 -7.11
CA GLY A 345 3.00 1.36 -8.01
C GLY A 345 3.17 2.77 -8.58
N LEU A 346 4.27 3.45 -8.24
CA LEU A 346 4.57 4.78 -8.77
C LEU A 346 5.27 4.66 -10.14
N ASN A 347 4.81 5.44 -11.11
CA ASN A 347 5.47 5.61 -12.41
C ASN A 347 6.68 6.54 -12.27
N LYS A 348 7.89 6.05 -12.63
CA LYS A 348 9.15 6.77 -12.47
C LYS A 348 9.21 8.01 -13.38
N SER A 349 8.78 7.93 -14.63
CA SER A 349 8.78 9.06 -15.56
C SER A 349 7.90 10.20 -15.05
N SER A 350 6.67 9.90 -14.59
CA SER A 350 5.76 10.89 -14.00
C SER A 350 6.34 11.54 -12.73
N LEU A 351 7.09 10.77 -11.92
CA LEU A 351 7.82 11.32 -10.77
C LEU A 351 8.87 12.31 -11.21
N VAL A 352 9.72 11.96 -12.20
CA VAL A 352 10.80 12.83 -12.72
C VAL A 352 10.22 14.11 -13.33
N GLU A 353 9.15 14.01 -14.11
CA GLU A 353 8.43 15.15 -14.67
C GLU A 353 7.87 16.07 -13.58
N LYS A 354 7.27 15.50 -12.54
CA LYS A 354 6.76 16.26 -11.39
C LYS A 354 7.88 17.00 -10.66
N ILE A 355 9.03 16.35 -10.46
CA ILE A 355 10.21 16.97 -9.84
C ILE A 355 10.70 18.14 -10.71
N ALA A 356 10.83 17.94 -12.03
CA ALA A 356 11.24 18.97 -12.97
C ALA A 356 10.31 20.20 -12.95
N ALA A 357 8.98 19.96 -12.93
CA ALA A 357 7.99 21.02 -12.83
C ALA A 357 8.14 21.84 -11.53
N LEU A 358 8.35 21.18 -10.38
CA LEU A 358 8.53 21.83 -9.09
C LEU A 358 9.84 22.65 -9.00
N ILE A 359 10.91 22.20 -9.68
CA ILE A 359 12.16 22.94 -9.80
C ILE A 359 11.94 24.19 -10.65
N ASN A 360 11.27 24.08 -11.79
CA ASN A 360 10.94 25.20 -12.67
C ASN A 360 10.05 26.24 -11.98
N ASP A 361 9.07 25.78 -11.20
CA ASP A 361 8.17 26.61 -10.39
C ASP A 361 8.87 27.23 -9.15
N ARG A 362 10.14 26.91 -8.92
CA ARG A 362 10.93 27.31 -7.73
C ARG A 362 10.30 26.91 -6.40
N LYS A 363 9.52 25.83 -6.38
CA LYS A 363 9.03 25.23 -5.15
C LYS A 363 10.08 24.34 -4.49
N ILE A 364 10.98 23.79 -5.29
CA ILE A 364 12.20 23.11 -4.86
C ILE A 364 13.36 23.95 -5.37
N ASP A 365 14.05 24.66 -4.49
CA ASP A 365 15.24 25.44 -4.84
C ASP A 365 16.52 24.65 -4.52
N GLY A 366 17.67 25.18 -4.97
CA GLY A 366 18.97 24.55 -4.71
C GLY A 366 19.35 23.45 -5.70
N VAL A 367 18.52 23.12 -6.67
CA VAL A 367 18.82 22.14 -7.72
C VAL A 367 19.43 22.82 -8.94
N SER A 368 20.50 22.24 -9.50
CA SER A 368 21.17 22.73 -10.70
C SER A 368 20.84 21.90 -11.95
N ASP A 369 20.64 20.58 -11.81
CA ASP A 369 20.33 19.68 -12.92
C ASP A 369 19.54 18.46 -12.41
N LEU A 370 18.72 17.89 -13.30
CA LEU A 370 17.94 16.67 -13.06
C LEU A 370 18.05 15.77 -14.29
N ARG A 371 18.47 14.53 -14.11
CA ARG A 371 18.53 13.55 -15.18
C ARG A 371 18.27 12.13 -14.68
N ASP A 372 17.77 11.29 -15.54
CA ASP A 372 17.59 9.87 -15.31
C ASP A 372 18.76 9.10 -15.93
N GLU A 373 19.48 8.38 -15.08
CA GLU A 373 20.60 7.51 -15.44
C GLU A 373 20.27 6.03 -15.13
N SER A 374 18.98 5.68 -15.02
CA SER A 374 18.54 4.32 -14.72
C SER A 374 18.96 3.35 -15.81
N ASP A 375 19.46 2.18 -15.41
CA ASP A 375 19.86 1.10 -16.31
C ASP A 375 19.42 -0.27 -15.77
N ARG A 376 19.88 -1.37 -16.36
CA ARG A 376 19.55 -2.73 -15.89
C ARG A 376 20.04 -3.04 -14.46
N ARG A 377 20.87 -2.20 -13.85
CA ARG A 377 21.33 -2.34 -12.44
C ARG A 377 20.35 -1.72 -11.46
N GLY A 378 19.34 -0.98 -11.94
CA GLY A 378 18.31 -0.39 -11.12
C GLY A 378 18.06 1.09 -11.41
N ILE A 379 17.23 1.70 -10.58
CA ILE A 379 16.84 3.10 -10.67
C ILE A 379 18.02 3.98 -10.22
N ARG A 380 18.30 5.02 -11.00
CA ARG A 380 19.28 6.04 -10.71
C ARG A 380 18.80 7.40 -11.26
N VAL A 381 17.95 8.09 -10.51
CA VAL A 381 17.57 9.47 -10.85
C VAL A 381 18.51 10.41 -10.10
N VAL A 382 19.26 11.21 -10.83
CA VAL A 382 20.31 12.11 -10.33
C VAL A 382 19.79 13.53 -10.26
N ILE A 383 19.84 14.12 -9.06
CA ILE A 383 19.47 15.52 -8.79
C ILE A 383 20.74 16.23 -8.32
N GLU A 384 21.34 17.07 -9.17
CA GLU A 384 22.54 17.82 -8.83
C GLU A 384 22.21 19.06 -8.03
N LEU A 385 22.90 19.25 -6.92
CA LEU A 385 22.69 20.40 -6.05
C LEU A 385 23.60 21.58 -6.41
N LYS A 386 23.12 22.80 -6.22
CA LYS A 386 23.94 24.02 -6.28
C LYS A 386 24.90 24.04 -5.09
N ARG A 387 26.00 24.74 -5.23
CA ARG A 387 27.02 24.85 -4.17
C ARG A 387 26.43 25.53 -2.92
N GLY A 388 26.55 24.89 -1.77
CA GLY A 388 26.08 25.41 -0.48
C GLY A 388 24.60 25.09 -0.19
N THR A 389 23.92 24.33 -1.04
CA THR A 389 22.58 23.82 -0.73
C THR A 389 22.69 22.68 0.29
N MET A 390 21.82 22.67 1.29
CA MET A 390 21.70 21.60 2.26
C MET A 390 20.90 20.46 1.65
N PRO A 391 21.45 19.24 1.51
CA PRO A 391 20.75 18.11 0.87
C PRO A 391 19.47 17.74 1.56
N GLU A 392 19.45 17.77 2.89
CA GLU A 392 18.31 17.37 3.73
C GLU A 392 17.07 18.21 3.45
N ILE A 393 17.22 19.51 3.20
CA ILE A 393 16.10 20.41 2.87
C ILE A 393 15.49 20.04 1.53
N VAL A 394 16.33 19.70 0.55
CA VAL A 394 15.84 19.28 -0.76
C VAL A 394 15.15 17.92 -0.66
N ILE A 395 15.70 16.98 0.11
CA ILE A 395 15.09 15.65 0.37
C ILE A 395 13.72 15.84 1.03
N ASN A 396 13.62 16.66 2.06
CA ASN A 396 12.36 16.95 2.74
C ASN A 396 11.32 17.59 1.78
N SER A 397 11.79 18.48 0.91
CA SER A 397 10.94 19.08 -0.12
C SER A 397 10.46 18.06 -1.15
N LEU A 398 11.31 17.11 -1.57
CA LEU A 398 10.94 16.01 -2.45
C LEU A 398 9.85 15.14 -1.81
N TYR A 399 10.02 14.72 -0.55
CA TYR A 399 9.00 13.93 0.15
C TYR A 399 7.69 14.68 0.34
N LYS A 400 7.72 15.99 0.59
CA LYS A 400 6.51 16.80 0.83
C LYS A 400 5.70 17.11 -0.41
N TYR A 401 6.37 17.40 -1.52
CA TYR A 401 5.72 17.95 -2.73
C TYR A 401 5.60 16.95 -3.87
N THR A 402 6.21 15.77 -3.76
CA THR A 402 6.17 14.74 -4.80
C THR A 402 5.62 13.43 -4.25
N PRO A 403 5.17 12.49 -5.11
CA PRO A 403 4.75 11.17 -4.68
C PRO A 403 5.92 10.25 -4.26
N LEU A 404 7.15 10.79 -4.06
CA LEU A 404 8.26 10.06 -3.47
C LEU A 404 7.97 9.64 -2.01
N GLU A 405 7.05 10.32 -1.31
CA GLU A 405 6.33 9.84 -0.14
C GLU A 405 4.86 9.68 -0.51
N THR A 406 4.31 8.50 -0.30
CA THR A 406 2.90 8.19 -0.53
C THR A 406 2.31 7.39 0.61
N SER A 407 0.99 7.34 0.69
CA SER A 407 0.27 6.51 1.66
C SER A 407 -0.26 5.27 0.95
N PHE A 408 0.02 4.09 1.49
CA PHE A 408 -0.55 2.83 1.03
C PHE A 408 -1.67 2.42 1.98
N GLY A 409 -2.90 2.46 1.47
CA GLY A 409 -4.08 2.00 2.22
C GLY A 409 -4.18 0.48 2.15
N ILE A 410 -4.07 -0.19 3.29
CA ILE A 410 -4.19 -1.65 3.39
C ILE A 410 -5.66 -2.00 3.61
N ASN A 411 -6.18 -2.94 2.83
CA ASN A 411 -7.51 -3.51 2.98
C ASN A 411 -7.44 -5.00 2.63
N MET A 412 -7.40 -5.86 3.64
CA MET A 412 -7.15 -7.30 3.49
C MET A 412 -8.45 -8.06 3.23
N LEU A 413 -9.15 -7.71 2.15
CA LEU A 413 -10.39 -8.34 1.74
C LEU A 413 -10.11 -9.48 0.76
N ALA A 414 -10.62 -10.68 1.04
CA ALA A 414 -10.50 -11.83 0.16
C ALA A 414 -11.78 -12.68 0.16
N VAL A 415 -11.90 -13.59 -0.79
CA VAL A 415 -13.01 -14.55 -0.86
C VAL A 415 -12.71 -15.76 0.03
N VAL A 416 -13.62 -16.03 0.96
CA VAL A 416 -13.63 -17.21 1.82
C VAL A 416 -14.98 -17.90 1.64
N ASP A 417 -15.02 -19.14 1.22
CA ASP A 417 -16.26 -19.89 0.99
C ASP A 417 -17.30 -19.13 0.17
N ASN A 418 -16.87 -18.55 -0.96
CA ASN A 418 -17.68 -17.74 -1.86
C ASN A 418 -18.27 -16.45 -1.23
N ARG A 419 -17.69 -15.95 -0.15
CA ARG A 419 -18.08 -14.69 0.50
C ARG A 419 -16.88 -13.76 0.67
N PRO A 420 -17.05 -12.46 0.47
CA PRO A 420 -16.00 -11.50 0.76
C PRO A 420 -15.85 -11.34 2.28
N VAL A 421 -14.65 -11.58 2.79
CA VAL A 421 -14.31 -11.51 4.23
C VAL A 421 -13.10 -10.60 4.43
N LEU A 422 -13.21 -9.69 5.38
CA LEU A 422 -12.07 -8.88 5.82
C LEU A 422 -11.21 -9.72 6.78
N LEU A 423 -9.96 -9.92 6.42
CA LEU A 423 -9.02 -10.77 7.13
C LEU A 423 -8.06 -9.93 7.98
N ASN A 424 -7.59 -10.48 9.08
CA ASN A 424 -6.39 -10.03 9.76
C ASN A 424 -5.19 -10.94 9.40
N LEU A 425 -3.99 -10.61 9.86
CA LEU A 425 -2.78 -11.37 9.53
C LEU A 425 -2.90 -12.84 9.94
N LYS A 426 -3.35 -13.11 11.18
CA LYS A 426 -3.51 -14.47 11.71
C LYS A 426 -4.53 -15.27 10.92
N THR A 427 -5.70 -14.69 10.65
CA THR A 427 -6.77 -15.40 9.91
C THR A 427 -6.36 -15.71 8.48
N ALA A 428 -5.64 -14.81 7.80
CA ALA A 428 -5.14 -15.07 6.45
C ALA A 428 -4.16 -16.25 6.41
N LEU A 429 -3.24 -16.34 7.36
CA LEU A 429 -2.30 -17.46 7.50
C LEU A 429 -3.01 -18.76 7.92
N ALA A 430 -3.98 -18.69 8.82
CA ALA A 430 -4.75 -19.84 9.28
C ALA A 430 -5.56 -20.48 8.14
N TYR A 431 -6.25 -19.69 7.32
CA TYR A 431 -6.97 -20.23 6.15
C TYR A 431 -6.04 -20.89 5.13
N PHE A 432 -4.84 -20.37 4.95
CA PHE A 432 -3.82 -21.02 4.13
C PHE A 432 -3.39 -22.37 4.72
N LEU A 433 -3.13 -22.46 6.04
CA LEU A 433 -2.79 -23.71 6.71
C LEU A 433 -3.92 -24.73 6.65
N ASP A 434 -5.18 -24.30 6.82
CA ASP A 434 -6.34 -25.18 6.67
C ASP A 434 -6.45 -25.73 5.25
N HIS A 435 -6.22 -24.90 4.25
CA HIS A 435 -6.15 -25.34 2.85
C HIS A 435 -5.01 -26.35 2.63
N ARG A 436 -3.81 -26.09 3.17
CA ARG A 436 -2.69 -27.04 3.09
C ARG A 436 -3.02 -28.36 3.74
N ARG A 437 -3.65 -28.32 4.92
CA ARG A 437 -4.12 -29.55 5.61
C ARG A 437 -5.07 -30.35 4.74
N GLU A 438 -6.04 -29.73 4.12
CA GLU A 438 -6.98 -30.40 3.22
C GLU A 438 -6.27 -31.03 2.01
N VAL A 439 -5.40 -30.27 1.34
CA VAL A 439 -4.63 -30.73 0.19
C VAL A 439 -3.78 -31.96 0.54
N VAL A 440 -3.05 -31.93 1.67
CA VAL A 440 -2.20 -33.04 2.11
C VAL A 440 -3.04 -34.28 2.45
N VAL A 441 -4.18 -34.10 3.13
CA VAL A 441 -5.10 -35.23 3.44
C VAL A 441 -5.65 -35.86 2.16
N ARG A 442 -6.13 -35.04 1.20
CA ARG A 442 -6.69 -35.53 -0.08
C ARG A 442 -5.61 -36.23 -0.92
N ARG A 443 -4.42 -35.65 -1.03
CA ARG A 443 -3.25 -36.25 -1.68
C ARG A 443 -2.92 -37.61 -1.04
N THR A 444 -2.82 -37.67 0.27
CA THR A 444 -2.46 -38.91 0.99
C THR A 444 -3.51 -40.00 0.79
N LYS A 445 -4.79 -39.64 0.81
CA LYS A 445 -5.89 -40.59 0.49
C LYS A 445 -5.79 -41.12 -0.94
N PHE A 446 -5.47 -40.28 -1.90
CA PHE A 446 -5.28 -40.68 -3.30
C PHE A 446 -4.10 -41.64 -3.45
N GLU A 447 -2.94 -41.27 -2.89
CA GLU A 447 -1.73 -42.11 -2.94
C GLU A 447 -1.91 -43.44 -2.18
N LEU A 448 -2.58 -43.40 -1.02
CA LEU A 448 -2.91 -44.60 -0.28
C LEU A 448 -3.76 -45.55 -1.13
N ARG A 449 -4.89 -45.07 -1.68
CA ARG A 449 -5.79 -45.88 -2.53
C ARG A 449 -5.04 -46.46 -3.73
N LYS A 450 -4.15 -45.71 -4.34
CA LYS A 450 -3.32 -46.13 -5.49
C LYS A 450 -2.29 -47.19 -5.05
N ALA A 451 -1.66 -47.03 -3.88
CA ALA A 451 -0.69 -47.95 -3.35
C ALA A 451 -1.35 -49.27 -2.93
N GLU A 452 -2.51 -49.21 -2.25
CA GLU A 452 -3.29 -50.39 -1.85
C GLU A 452 -3.76 -51.18 -3.08
N ALA A 453 -4.29 -50.50 -4.12
CA ALA A 453 -4.70 -51.18 -5.35
C ALA A 453 -3.52 -51.86 -6.05
N ARG A 454 -2.33 -51.26 -6.04
CA ARG A 454 -1.12 -51.85 -6.62
C ARG A 454 -0.58 -53.00 -5.78
N ALA A 455 -0.53 -52.85 -4.45
CA ALA A 455 -0.13 -53.93 -3.51
C ALA A 455 -1.03 -55.16 -3.64
N HIS A 456 -2.36 -54.94 -3.71
CA HIS A 456 -3.33 -56.01 -3.92
C HIS A 456 -3.05 -56.82 -5.20
N ILE A 457 -2.70 -56.15 -6.32
CA ILE A 457 -2.31 -56.86 -7.54
C ILE A 457 -1.02 -57.67 -7.34
N LEU A 458 0.00 -57.09 -6.69
CA LEU A 458 1.29 -57.76 -6.47
C LEU A 458 1.16 -58.97 -5.54
N GLU A 459 0.32 -58.89 -4.50
CA GLU A 459 -0.01 -60.04 -3.63
C GLU A 459 -0.60 -61.21 -4.43
N GLY A 460 -1.53 -60.91 -5.34
CA GLY A 460 -2.10 -61.91 -6.23
C GLY A 460 -1.07 -62.52 -7.17
N LEU A 461 -0.15 -61.72 -7.73
CA LEU A 461 0.93 -62.17 -8.58
C LEU A 461 1.94 -63.06 -7.82
N LEU A 462 2.30 -62.73 -6.57
CA LEU A 462 3.17 -63.55 -5.75
C LEU A 462 2.52 -64.89 -5.42
N LYS A 463 1.23 -64.87 -5.04
CA LYS A 463 0.48 -66.11 -4.79
C LYS A 463 0.44 -67.02 -6.04
N ALA A 464 0.32 -66.44 -7.22
CA ALA A 464 0.38 -67.17 -8.50
C ALA A 464 1.77 -67.71 -8.81
N LEU A 465 2.85 -66.96 -8.47
CA LEU A 465 4.24 -67.37 -8.67
C LEU A 465 4.63 -68.50 -7.69
N ASP A 466 4.08 -68.56 -6.46
CA ASP A 466 4.28 -69.56 -5.50
C ASP A 466 3.68 -70.92 -5.97
N HIS A 467 2.65 -70.92 -6.81
CA HIS A 467 1.95 -72.07 -7.35
C HIS A 467 1.98 -72.08 -8.90
N ILE A 468 3.11 -71.69 -9.49
CA ILE A 468 3.19 -71.37 -10.93
C ILE A 468 2.79 -72.59 -11.82
N ASP A 469 3.20 -73.82 -11.48
CA ASP A 469 2.91 -74.98 -12.27
C ASP A 469 1.41 -75.29 -12.28
N GLU A 470 0.74 -75.13 -11.15
CA GLU A 470 -0.70 -75.30 -11.02
C GLU A 470 -1.48 -74.22 -11.79
N VAL A 471 -1.05 -72.98 -11.68
CA VAL A 471 -1.62 -71.80 -12.41
C VAL A 471 -1.51 -72.01 -13.92
N VAL A 472 -0.34 -72.39 -14.43
CA VAL A 472 -0.12 -72.67 -15.83
C VAL A 472 -0.97 -73.86 -16.32
N SER A 473 -1.03 -74.91 -15.53
CA SER A 473 -1.86 -76.06 -15.87
C SER A 473 -3.35 -75.75 -15.95
N LEU A 474 -3.85 -74.94 -14.99
CA LEU A 474 -5.23 -74.49 -14.92
C LEU A 474 -5.58 -73.58 -16.14
N ILE A 475 -4.72 -72.63 -16.45
CA ILE A 475 -4.91 -71.75 -17.65
C ILE A 475 -4.95 -72.53 -18.93
N ARG A 476 -4.02 -73.52 -19.12
CA ARG A 476 -3.97 -74.37 -20.32
C ARG A 476 -5.17 -75.34 -20.42
N SER A 477 -5.75 -75.78 -19.32
CA SER A 477 -6.90 -76.62 -19.31
C SER A 477 -8.26 -75.96 -19.49
N SER A 478 -8.28 -74.59 -19.45
CA SER A 478 -9.48 -73.77 -19.64
C SER A 478 -9.71 -73.52 -21.11
N ALA A 479 -10.95 -73.58 -21.55
CA ALA A 479 -11.30 -73.37 -22.96
C ALA A 479 -11.34 -71.89 -23.37
N THR A 480 -11.61 -71.00 -22.41
CA THR A 480 -11.70 -69.54 -22.67
C THR A 480 -11.04 -68.75 -21.55
N PRO A 481 -10.54 -67.49 -21.82
CA PRO A 481 -9.99 -66.63 -20.81
C PRO A 481 -10.95 -66.35 -19.65
N PRO A 482 -12.25 -66.06 -19.82
CA PRO A 482 -13.19 -65.87 -18.70
C PRO A 482 -13.30 -67.13 -17.82
N GLU A 483 -13.31 -68.34 -18.37
CA GLU A 483 -13.31 -69.62 -17.63
C GLU A 483 -12.01 -69.73 -16.78
N ALA A 484 -10.86 -69.48 -17.40
CA ALA A 484 -9.58 -69.49 -16.67
C ALA A 484 -9.59 -68.53 -15.51
N LYS A 485 -10.13 -67.30 -15.71
CA LYS A 485 -10.27 -66.28 -14.67
C LYS A 485 -11.13 -66.76 -13.51
N GLU A 486 -12.30 -67.29 -13.80
CA GLU A 486 -13.22 -67.82 -12.77
C GLU A 486 -12.59 -68.99 -11.97
N ARG A 487 -11.93 -69.90 -12.63
CA ARG A 487 -11.25 -71.04 -11.99
C ARG A 487 -10.06 -70.62 -11.13
N LEU A 488 -9.26 -69.56 -11.57
CA LEU A 488 -8.20 -68.93 -10.79
C LEU A 488 -8.76 -68.30 -9.52
N MET A 489 -9.85 -67.55 -9.64
CA MET A 489 -10.54 -66.93 -8.50
C MET A 489 -11.00 -67.99 -7.47
N GLN A 490 -11.67 -69.01 -7.94
CA GLN A 490 -12.18 -70.09 -7.03
C GLN A 490 -11.06 -70.92 -6.37
N ARG A 491 -10.00 -71.21 -7.14
CA ARG A 491 -8.96 -72.14 -6.67
C ARG A 491 -7.97 -71.46 -5.71
N PHE A 492 -7.63 -70.21 -5.96
CA PHE A 492 -6.63 -69.45 -5.21
C PHE A 492 -7.23 -68.33 -4.38
N GLU A 493 -8.56 -68.25 -4.24
CA GLU A 493 -9.25 -67.14 -3.54
C GLU A 493 -8.76 -65.76 -3.97
N LEU A 494 -8.65 -65.54 -5.29
CA LEU A 494 -8.20 -64.32 -5.87
C LEU A 494 -9.37 -63.40 -6.19
N SER A 495 -9.13 -62.07 -6.12
CA SER A 495 -10.10 -61.14 -6.67
C SER A 495 -10.09 -61.14 -8.19
N GLU A 496 -11.15 -60.63 -8.79
CA GLU A 496 -11.27 -60.49 -10.24
C GLU A 496 -10.09 -59.73 -10.87
N VAL A 497 -9.67 -58.63 -10.22
CA VAL A 497 -8.54 -57.82 -10.66
C VAL A 497 -7.21 -58.59 -10.57
N GLN A 498 -7.00 -59.37 -9.50
CA GLN A 498 -5.81 -60.20 -9.36
C GLN A 498 -5.78 -61.30 -10.41
N ALA A 499 -6.89 -62.00 -10.63
CA ALA A 499 -6.98 -63.07 -11.63
C ALA A 499 -6.74 -62.51 -13.05
N GLN A 500 -7.27 -61.34 -13.37
CA GLN A 500 -7.01 -60.65 -14.65
C GLN A 500 -5.54 -60.30 -14.81
N ALA A 501 -4.91 -59.74 -13.77
CA ALA A 501 -3.49 -59.38 -13.79
C ALA A 501 -2.57 -60.63 -13.99
N ILE A 502 -2.97 -61.80 -13.46
CA ILE A 502 -2.25 -63.05 -13.69
C ILE A 502 -2.38 -63.50 -15.15
N LEU A 503 -3.57 -63.38 -15.75
CA LEU A 503 -3.78 -63.74 -17.15
C LEU A 503 -3.03 -62.81 -18.11
N ASP A 504 -2.90 -61.53 -17.77
CA ASP A 504 -2.19 -60.49 -18.55
C ASP A 504 -0.66 -60.55 -18.30
N MET A 505 -0.17 -61.46 -17.43
CA MET A 505 1.24 -61.53 -17.07
C MET A 505 2.06 -62.09 -18.24
N ARG A 506 3.11 -61.38 -18.61
CA ARG A 506 4.06 -61.83 -19.64
C ARG A 506 4.93 -62.97 -19.11
N LEU A 507 5.19 -64.01 -19.94
CA LEU A 507 6.04 -65.15 -19.58
C LEU A 507 7.43 -64.74 -19.04
N GLN A 508 7.96 -63.62 -19.47
CA GLN A 508 9.23 -63.06 -18.98
C GLN A 508 9.22 -62.80 -17.46
N ARG A 509 8.06 -62.50 -16.88
CA ARG A 509 7.91 -62.24 -15.43
C ARG A 509 7.90 -63.47 -14.55
N LEU A 510 7.95 -64.67 -15.13
CA LEU A 510 7.98 -65.95 -14.42
C LEU A 510 9.39 -66.33 -13.92
N THR A 511 10.41 -65.53 -14.20
CA THR A 511 11.80 -65.81 -13.79
C THR A 511 12.02 -65.48 -12.32
N GLY A 512 12.89 -66.23 -11.63
CA GLY A 512 13.20 -65.98 -10.22
C GLY A 512 13.74 -64.58 -9.91
N LEU A 513 14.42 -63.93 -10.87
CA LEU A 513 14.86 -62.56 -10.74
C LEU A 513 13.72 -61.54 -10.70
N GLU A 514 12.67 -61.78 -11.50
CA GLU A 514 11.47 -60.92 -11.52
C GLU A 514 10.60 -61.13 -10.29
N ARG A 515 10.58 -62.33 -9.71
CA ARG A 515 9.93 -62.62 -8.42
C ARG A 515 10.54 -61.72 -7.33
N GLY A 516 11.87 -61.66 -7.20
CA GLY A 516 12.54 -60.83 -6.21
C GLY A 516 12.19 -59.34 -6.36
N LYS A 517 12.04 -58.83 -7.60
CA LYS A 517 11.60 -57.45 -7.84
C LYS A 517 10.16 -57.19 -7.41
N ILE A 518 9.27 -58.15 -7.62
CA ILE A 518 7.87 -58.07 -7.18
C ILE A 518 7.78 -58.06 -5.66
N GLU A 519 8.57 -58.89 -4.98
CA GLU A 519 8.64 -58.92 -3.51
C GLU A 519 9.21 -57.60 -2.95
N GLU A 520 10.24 -57.02 -3.58
CA GLU A 520 10.82 -55.74 -3.21
C GLU A 520 9.83 -54.58 -3.44
N GLU A 521 9.15 -54.54 -4.61
CA GLU A 521 8.10 -53.55 -4.91
C GLU A 521 6.94 -53.61 -3.90
N LEU A 522 6.51 -54.85 -3.52
CA LEU A 522 5.45 -55.00 -2.53
C LEU A 522 5.87 -54.52 -1.15
N ARG A 523 7.10 -54.84 -0.71
CA ARG A 523 7.64 -54.37 0.58
C ARG A 523 7.69 -52.84 0.65
N ASP A 524 8.16 -52.18 -0.42
CA ASP A 524 8.21 -50.72 -0.53
C ASP A 524 6.81 -50.11 -0.49
N LEU A 525 5.84 -50.72 -1.18
CA LEU A 525 4.45 -50.29 -1.15
C LEU A 525 3.81 -50.46 0.23
N LEU A 526 4.04 -51.59 0.92
CA LEU A 526 3.54 -51.76 2.29
C LEU A 526 4.11 -50.74 3.27
N SER A 527 5.40 -50.39 3.11
CA SER A 527 6.01 -49.32 3.91
C SER A 527 5.36 -47.97 3.62
N LYS A 528 5.07 -47.64 2.35
CA LYS A 528 4.37 -46.39 1.96
C LYS A 528 2.92 -46.39 2.47
N ILE A 529 2.21 -47.51 2.39
CA ILE A 529 0.85 -47.64 2.92
C ILE A 529 0.83 -47.35 4.42
N ALA A 530 1.74 -47.97 5.18
CA ALA A 530 1.86 -47.72 6.62
C ALA A 530 2.16 -46.24 6.92
N TRP A 531 3.02 -45.60 6.12
CA TRP A 531 3.32 -44.17 6.22
C TRP A 531 2.07 -43.30 5.91
N TYR A 532 1.36 -43.57 4.82
CA TYR A 532 0.14 -42.84 4.48
C TYR A 532 -0.95 -43.01 5.55
N GLN A 533 -1.09 -44.22 6.11
CA GLN A 533 -2.01 -44.48 7.21
C GLN A 533 -1.62 -43.72 8.47
N SER A 534 -0.32 -43.56 8.77
CA SER A 534 0.14 -42.79 9.92
C SER A 534 -0.16 -41.28 9.75
N ILE A 535 -0.01 -40.72 8.53
CA ILE A 535 -0.38 -39.32 8.24
C ILE A 535 -1.89 -39.11 8.45
N LEU A 536 -2.72 -40.06 8.04
CA LEU A 536 -4.17 -39.93 8.16
C LEU A 536 -4.69 -40.22 9.57
N GLY A 537 -3.95 -41.03 10.35
CA GLY A 537 -4.33 -41.42 11.70
C GLY A 537 -3.85 -40.52 12.82
N ASP A 538 -2.78 -39.75 12.60
CA ASP A 538 -2.17 -38.90 13.61
C ASP A 538 -2.00 -37.45 13.09
N ALA A 539 -2.69 -36.54 13.75
CA ALA A 539 -2.61 -35.10 13.42
C ALA A 539 -1.20 -34.55 13.56
N SER A 540 -0.39 -35.04 14.50
CA SER A 540 0.98 -34.55 14.70
C SER A 540 1.88 -34.93 13.52
N VAL A 541 1.71 -36.14 12.94
CA VAL A 541 2.42 -36.55 11.73
C VAL A 541 1.99 -35.72 10.53
N LEU A 542 0.69 -35.46 10.40
CA LEU A 542 0.15 -34.61 9.34
C LEU A 542 0.75 -33.19 9.38
N TRP A 543 0.77 -32.54 10.56
CA TRP A 543 1.37 -31.25 10.73
C TRP A 543 2.90 -31.26 10.52
N GLY A 544 3.57 -32.40 10.85
CA GLY A 544 4.98 -32.59 10.52
C GLY A 544 5.24 -32.53 9.02
N VAL A 545 4.39 -33.20 8.21
CA VAL A 545 4.51 -33.15 6.73
C VAL A 545 4.28 -31.72 6.20
N ILE A 546 3.32 -30.97 6.74
CA ILE A 546 3.06 -29.58 6.33
C ILE A 546 4.23 -28.69 6.73
N ARG A 547 4.81 -28.88 7.91
CA ARG A 547 6.01 -28.19 8.38
C ARG A 547 7.18 -28.38 7.39
N ASP A 548 7.47 -29.63 7.03
CA ASP A 548 8.57 -29.94 6.11
C ASP A 548 8.36 -29.27 4.74
N GLU A 549 7.11 -29.21 4.26
CA GLU A 549 6.78 -28.50 3.02
C GLU A 549 7.00 -26.98 3.12
N VAL A 550 6.61 -26.36 4.25
CA VAL A 550 6.83 -24.93 4.49
C VAL A 550 8.33 -24.62 4.59
N GLU A 551 9.09 -25.48 5.29
CA GLU A 551 10.56 -25.34 5.39
C GLU A 551 11.23 -25.51 4.02
N TYR A 552 10.79 -26.47 3.21
CA TYR A 552 11.28 -26.63 1.83
C TYR A 552 11.04 -25.38 0.98
N ILE A 553 9.83 -24.81 1.03
CA ILE A 553 9.51 -23.59 0.28
C ILE A 553 10.39 -22.43 0.76
N LYS A 554 10.55 -22.27 2.08
CA LYS A 554 11.42 -21.25 2.66
C LYS A 554 12.87 -21.39 2.18
N GLN A 555 13.44 -22.59 2.29
CA GLN A 555 14.86 -22.85 1.94
C GLN A 555 15.13 -22.68 0.43
N THR A 556 14.13 -23.03 -0.41
CA THR A 556 14.33 -23.06 -1.86
C THR A 556 14.08 -21.71 -2.54
N TYR A 557 13.08 -20.94 -2.04
CA TYR A 557 12.57 -19.76 -2.75
C TYR A 557 12.72 -18.45 -2.00
N SER A 558 13.15 -18.45 -0.72
CA SER A 558 13.30 -17.19 0.02
C SER A 558 14.36 -16.28 -0.59
N THR A 559 14.02 -15.00 -0.63
CA THR A 559 14.91 -13.93 -1.08
C THR A 559 15.05 -12.88 0.03
N PRO A 560 16.15 -12.13 0.10
CA PRO A 560 16.32 -11.06 1.08
C PRO A 560 15.19 -10.03 0.98
N ARG A 561 14.86 -9.41 2.13
CA ARG A 561 13.93 -8.29 2.19
C ARG A 561 14.45 -7.12 1.33
N ARG A 562 13.56 -6.49 0.59
CA ARG A 562 13.85 -5.32 -0.26
C ARG A 562 13.46 -4.02 0.43
N THR A 563 12.32 -3.99 1.12
CA THR A 563 11.80 -2.81 1.81
C THR A 563 12.33 -2.73 3.23
N GLU A 564 12.85 -1.58 3.64
CA GLU A 564 13.28 -1.33 5.01
C GLU A 564 12.11 -0.84 5.86
N VAL A 565 11.89 -1.50 7.00
CA VAL A 565 10.78 -1.18 7.91
C VAL A 565 11.29 -0.29 9.05
N ILE A 566 10.74 0.91 9.16
CA ILE A 566 11.05 1.88 10.21
C ILE A 566 9.91 1.85 11.23
N ARG A 567 10.21 1.39 12.45
CA ARG A 567 9.21 1.25 13.53
C ARG A 567 8.81 2.58 14.18
N GLU A 568 9.57 3.64 13.95
CA GLU A 568 9.27 4.97 14.47
C GLU A 568 8.10 5.61 13.71
N ALA A 569 7.24 6.30 14.46
CA ALA A 569 6.17 7.08 13.83
C ALA A 569 6.78 8.25 13.05
N LEU A 570 6.38 8.39 11.79
CA LEU A 570 6.81 9.50 10.97
C LEU A 570 6.25 10.81 11.52
N SER A 571 7.13 11.70 11.99
CA SER A 571 6.72 13.08 12.24
C SER A 571 6.35 13.74 10.92
N ASN A 572 5.24 14.46 10.88
CA ASN A 572 4.90 15.24 9.70
C ASN A 572 6.04 16.22 9.39
N ILE A 573 6.48 16.27 8.14
CA ILE A 573 7.46 17.28 7.69
C ILE A 573 6.82 18.65 7.88
N ASP A 574 7.31 19.40 8.86
CA ASP A 574 6.84 20.75 9.12
C ASP A 574 7.44 21.75 8.09
N ILE A 575 6.86 22.94 7.99
CA ILE A 575 7.42 24.01 7.13
C ILE A 575 8.83 24.37 7.59
N GLU A 576 9.10 24.20 8.88
CA GLU A 576 10.41 24.44 9.50
C GLU A 576 11.50 23.53 8.92
N ASP A 577 11.19 22.26 8.67
CA ASP A 577 12.12 21.27 8.09
C ASP A 577 12.50 21.56 6.62
N LEU A 578 11.76 22.48 5.98
CA LEU A 578 11.97 22.89 4.60
C LEU A 578 12.76 24.20 4.46
N LEU A 579 13.06 24.84 5.58
CA LEU A 579 13.73 26.13 5.59
C LEU A 579 15.10 26.00 6.26
N PRO A 580 16.16 26.56 5.67
CA PRO A 580 17.45 26.62 6.35
C PRO A 580 17.35 27.50 7.59
N ASP A 581 18.05 27.12 8.67
CA ASP A 581 18.13 27.92 9.91
C ASP A 581 19.10 29.09 9.74
N ASP A 582 18.85 29.92 8.70
CA ASP A 582 19.67 31.09 8.39
C ASP A 582 19.49 32.21 9.41
N ASP A 583 20.58 33.00 9.58
CA ASP A 583 20.53 34.22 10.38
C ASP A 583 19.67 35.26 9.69
N VAL A 584 18.69 35.75 10.43
CA VAL A 584 17.73 36.76 9.96
C VAL A 584 17.59 37.90 10.94
N VAL A 585 17.13 39.04 10.44
CA VAL A 585 16.83 40.24 11.21
C VAL A 585 15.32 40.44 11.24
N ILE A 586 14.77 40.50 12.44
CA ILE A 586 13.39 40.93 12.70
C ILE A 586 13.38 42.42 12.99
N THR A 587 12.58 43.15 12.25
CA THR A 587 12.38 44.59 12.47
C THR A 587 10.91 44.83 12.83
N LEU A 588 10.65 45.47 13.96
CA LEU A 588 9.32 45.88 14.42
C LEU A 588 9.26 47.39 14.51
N SER A 589 8.28 48.02 13.86
CA SER A 589 8.00 49.43 14.00
C SER A 589 7.04 49.71 15.15
N ARG A 590 7.02 50.98 15.63
CA ARG A 590 6.13 51.43 16.71
C ARG A 590 4.65 51.30 16.36
N ARG A 591 4.29 51.45 15.10
CA ARG A 591 2.92 51.24 14.61
C ARG A 591 2.54 49.77 14.42
N GLY A 592 3.43 48.81 14.78
CA GLY A 592 3.17 47.38 14.71
C GLY A 592 3.44 46.75 13.34
N TYR A 593 4.27 47.36 12.48
CA TYR A 593 4.72 46.69 11.25
C TYR A 593 5.94 45.86 11.53
N ILE A 594 5.86 44.59 11.14
CA ILE A 594 6.92 43.61 11.34
C ILE A 594 7.37 43.02 10.02
N LYS A 595 8.64 42.73 9.88
CA LYS A 595 9.22 42.00 8.76
C LYS A 595 10.44 41.20 9.18
N ARG A 596 10.75 40.20 8.41
CA ARG A 596 11.96 39.38 8.48
C ARG A 596 12.84 39.71 7.26
N THR A 597 14.13 39.81 7.44
CA THR A 597 15.10 40.13 6.37
C THR A 597 16.36 39.26 6.59
N SER A 598 16.91 38.65 5.55
CA SER A 598 18.17 37.91 5.68
C SER A 598 19.31 38.79 6.16
N LEU A 599 20.11 38.33 7.12
CA LEU A 599 21.26 39.05 7.66
C LEU A 599 22.30 39.35 6.57
N GLY A 600 22.43 38.49 5.56
CA GLY A 600 23.37 38.71 4.43
C GLY A 600 23.15 39.96 3.61
N ILE A 601 21.95 40.59 3.70
CA ILE A 601 21.64 41.86 3.04
C ILE A 601 22.28 43.03 3.76
N TYR A 602 22.66 42.89 5.06
CA TYR A 602 23.31 43.92 5.85
C TYR A 602 24.81 43.70 5.80
N GLN A 603 25.49 44.39 4.86
CA GLN A 603 26.95 44.33 4.72
C GLN A 603 27.66 45.17 5.77
N GLN A 604 28.72 44.62 6.35
CA GLN A 604 29.57 45.35 7.29
C GLN A 604 30.28 46.53 6.57
N GLN A 605 30.02 47.74 7.00
CA GLN A 605 30.65 48.93 6.42
C GLN A 605 31.99 49.25 7.09
N ARG A 606 33.00 49.58 6.27
CA ARG A 606 34.29 50.07 6.74
C ARG A 606 34.22 51.58 7.04
N ARG A 607 35.19 52.08 7.79
CA ARG A 607 35.30 53.52 8.10
C ARG A 607 35.22 54.36 6.81
N GLY A 608 34.30 55.35 6.77
CA GLY A 608 34.07 56.23 5.61
C GLY A 608 32.95 55.77 4.66
N GLY A 609 32.26 54.65 4.92
CA GLY A 609 31.12 54.23 4.14
C GLY A 609 29.86 55.08 4.38
N LYS A 610 29.05 55.33 3.33
CA LYS A 610 27.73 55.95 3.48
C LYS A 610 26.78 55.00 4.17
N GLY A 611 26.07 55.44 5.22
CA GLY A 611 25.06 54.64 5.91
C GLY A 611 23.99 54.14 4.95
N VAL A 612 23.39 52.98 5.27
CA VAL A 612 22.38 52.34 4.43
C VAL A 612 21.02 52.44 5.12
N ALA A 613 19.98 52.92 4.44
CA ALA A 613 18.63 52.98 4.97
C ALA A 613 18.06 51.57 5.20
N GLY A 614 17.62 51.30 6.43
CA GLY A 614 17.12 49.98 6.83
C GLY A 614 15.61 49.75 6.62
N VAL A 615 14.79 50.80 6.73
CA VAL A 615 13.33 50.72 6.58
C VAL A 615 12.83 52.12 6.13
N HIS A 616 11.87 52.15 5.22
CA HIS A 616 11.06 53.35 4.98
C HIS A 616 9.87 53.31 5.93
N THR A 617 9.91 54.17 6.96
CA THR A 617 8.79 54.39 7.87
C THR A 617 8.02 55.65 7.45
N GLY A 618 6.70 55.71 7.73
CA GLY A 618 5.90 56.95 7.53
C GLY A 618 6.33 58.04 8.47
N GLU A 619 5.82 59.29 8.25
CA GLU A 619 6.24 60.50 8.98
C GLU A 619 6.18 60.42 10.51
N ASP A 620 5.29 59.56 11.07
CA ASP A 620 5.14 59.34 12.52
C ASP A 620 5.49 57.93 12.99
N ASP A 621 6.25 57.14 12.22
CA ASP A 621 6.61 55.75 12.59
C ASP A 621 8.15 55.63 12.66
N PHE A 622 8.64 54.79 13.55
CA PHE A 622 10.06 54.48 13.70
C PHE A 622 10.27 53.03 14.10
N VAL A 623 11.46 52.50 13.83
CA VAL A 623 11.86 51.16 14.25
C VAL A 623 11.95 51.12 15.79
N GLN A 624 11.09 50.29 16.40
CA GLN A 624 11.05 50.12 17.84
C GLN A 624 12.02 49.01 18.29
N GLU A 625 12.03 47.89 17.58
CA GLU A 625 12.88 46.76 17.87
C GLU A 625 13.60 46.26 16.60
N PHE A 626 14.86 45.85 16.79
CA PHE A 626 15.71 45.29 15.76
C PHE A 626 16.49 44.11 16.38
N ILE A 627 16.14 42.87 16.02
CA ILE A 627 16.68 41.68 16.66
C ILE A 627 17.26 40.76 15.59
N THR A 628 18.49 40.27 15.81
CA THR A 628 19.10 39.22 15.03
C THR A 628 18.75 37.86 15.66
N THR A 629 18.32 36.92 14.85
CA THR A 629 17.84 35.60 15.26
C THR A 629 18.00 34.61 14.12
N THR A 630 17.59 33.33 14.31
CA THR A 630 17.54 32.37 13.24
C THR A 630 16.09 32.00 12.88
N ASN A 631 15.88 31.40 11.69
CA ASN A 631 14.54 31.07 11.18
C ASN A 631 13.75 30.14 12.09
N HIS A 632 14.40 29.22 12.81
CA HIS A 632 13.75 28.18 13.61
C HIS A 632 13.44 28.60 15.05
N GLN A 633 13.89 29.80 15.49
CA GLN A 633 13.61 30.28 16.83
C GLN A 633 12.13 30.69 17.00
N PHE A 634 11.69 30.66 18.25
CA PHE A 634 10.38 31.20 18.62
C PHE A 634 10.49 32.70 18.83
N LEU A 635 9.53 33.45 18.29
CA LEU A 635 9.34 34.87 18.50
C LEU A 635 8.22 35.06 19.50
N LEU A 636 8.54 35.56 20.68
CA LEU A 636 7.60 35.87 21.74
C LEU A 636 7.31 37.37 21.72
N MET A 637 6.04 37.74 21.63
CA MET A 637 5.56 39.11 21.55
C MET A 637 4.75 39.45 22.78
N PHE A 638 5.21 40.38 23.60
CA PHE A 638 4.53 40.80 24.83
C PHE A 638 3.77 42.09 24.60
N THR A 639 2.49 42.10 24.96
CA THR A 639 1.59 43.24 24.70
C THR A 639 1.36 44.09 25.94
N ASN A 640 0.87 45.33 25.70
CA ASN A 640 0.47 46.27 26.76
C ASN A 640 -0.67 45.79 27.62
N LYS A 641 -1.46 44.79 27.16
CA LYS A 641 -2.55 44.17 27.93
C LYS A 641 -2.11 42.98 28.77
N GLY A 642 -0.81 42.70 28.84
CA GLY A 642 -0.28 41.56 29.58
C GLY A 642 -0.55 40.23 28.92
N ARG A 643 -0.57 40.18 27.58
CA ARG A 643 -0.65 38.96 26.79
C ARG A 643 0.68 38.67 26.14
N MET A 644 0.94 37.39 25.93
CA MET A 644 2.04 36.91 25.12
C MET A 644 1.49 36.17 23.89
N HIS A 645 1.99 36.55 22.73
CA HIS A 645 1.76 35.81 21.47
C HIS A 645 3.06 35.14 21.05
N GLN A 646 2.96 33.91 20.59
CA GLN A 646 4.08 33.09 20.14
C GLN A 646 3.95 32.81 18.64
N LEU A 647 5.02 33.04 17.90
CA LEU A 647 5.17 32.65 16.49
C LEU A 647 6.54 32.01 16.28
N LYS A 648 6.71 31.22 15.24
CA LYS A 648 8.03 30.90 14.72
C LYS A 648 8.56 32.04 13.87
N VAL A 649 9.86 32.31 13.90
CA VAL A 649 10.49 33.40 13.17
C VAL A 649 10.24 33.29 11.66
N HIS A 650 10.25 32.07 11.10
CA HIS A 650 9.97 31.83 9.68
C HIS A 650 8.53 32.21 9.26
N GLN A 651 7.57 32.28 10.21
CA GLN A 651 6.19 32.68 9.93
C GLN A 651 6.05 34.20 9.74
N VAL A 652 7.07 34.99 10.13
CA VAL A 652 7.11 36.40 9.83
C VAL A 652 7.44 36.62 8.35
N PRO A 653 6.61 37.35 7.58
CA PRO A 653 6.82 37.53 6.16
C PRO A 653 8.19 38.16 5.85
N GLU A 654 8.84 37.60 4.83
CA GLU A 654 10.08 38.15 4.34
C GLU A 654 9.84 39.46 3.59
N GLY A 655 10.68 40.46 3.82
CA GLY A 655 10.58 41.74 3.19
C GLY A 655 11.93 42.24 2.72
N SER A 656 11.95 43.01 1.62
CA SER A 656 13.16 43.72 1.20
C SER A 656 13.64 44.67 2.29
N ARG A 657 14.91 45.02 2.25
CA ARG A 657 15.53 45.91 3.27
C ARG A 657 14.72 47.20 3.50
N THR A 658 14.17 47.83 2.48
CA THR A 658 13.42 49.08 2.54
C THR A 658 11.91 48.90 2.72
N ALA A 659 11.38 47.67 2.60
CA ALA A 659 9.95 47.39 2.74
C ALA A 659 9.43 47.78 4.13
N LYS A 660 8.18 48.22 4.23
CA LYS A 660 7.50 48.58 5.48
C LYS A 660 7.19 47.36 6.34
N GLY A 661 6.99 46.18 5.72
CA GLY A 661 6.56 44.95 6.38
C GLY A 661 5.04 44.85 6.49
N VAL A 662 4.56 43.82 7.21
CA VAL A 662 3.14 43.50 7.42
C VAL A 662 2.73 43.91 8.83
N HIS A 663 1.51 44.39 9.00
CA HIS A 663 1.01 44.75 10.32
C HIS A 663 0.78 43.48 11.17
N ILE A 664 1.23 43.51 12.41
CA ILE A 664 1.27 42.36 13.31
C ILE A 664 -0.12 41.76 13.59
N ALA A 665 -1.19 42.59 13.53
CA ALA A 665 -2.56 42.14 13.66
C ALA A 665 -3.00 41.14 12.54
N ASN A 666 -2.25 41.10 11.42
CA ASN A 666 -2.48 40.10 10.37
C ASN A 666 -1.80 38.75 10.67
N LEU A 667 -0.89 38.72 11.64
CA LEU A 667 -0.13 37.51 12.02
C LEU A 667 -0.66 36.90 13.30
N VAL A 668 -1.16 37.70 14.24
CA VAL A 668 -1.69 37.26 15.54
C VAL A 668 -3.00 37.95 15.86
N PRO A 669 -3.94 37.31 16.56
CA PRO A 669 -5.20 37.93 16.96
C PRO A 669 -4.94 38.98 18.04
N MET A 670 -5.03 40.25 17.69
CA MET A 670 -4.89 41.37 18.61
C MET A 670 -6.25 42.04 18.91
N GLU A 671 -6.42 42.45 20.15
CA GLU A 671 -7.62 43.21 20.55
C GLU A 671 -7.51 44.70 20.17
N LYS A 672 -8.65 45.40 20.24
CA LYS A 672 -8.69 46.82 20.07
C LYS A 672 -7.80 47.52 21.14
N ASP A 673 -6.97 48.44 20.71
CA ASP A 673 -6.00 49.20 21.56
C ASP A 673 -4.93 48.30 22.21
N GLU A 674 -4.61 47.17 21.59
CA GLU A 674 -3.51 46.31 21.95
C GLU A 674 -2.32 46.55 21.01
N TRP A 675 -1.12 46.69 21.57
CA TRP A 675 0.13 46.85 20.81
C TRP A 675 1.26 46.05 21.48
N VAL A 676 2.24 45.67 20.68
CA VAL A 676 3.40 44.91 21.15
C VAL A 676 4.39 45.89 21.82
N ASN A 677 4.72 45.65 23.06
CA ASN A 677 5.68 46.41 23.83
C ASN A 677 7.12 45.95 23.58
N THR A 678 7.35 44.63 23.53
CA THR A 678 8.68 44.08 23.29
C THR A 678 8.56 42.70 22.65
N ILE A 679 9.60 42.30 21.92
CA ILE A 679 9.75 40.98 21.34
C ILE A 679 11.01 40.32 21.87
N LEU A 680 10.96 39.00 22.04
CA LEU A 680 12.10 38.17 22.42
C LEU A 680 12.16 36.96 21.52
N THR A 681 13.38 36.50 21.25
CA THR A 681 13.59 35.25 20.52
C THR A 681 14.13 34.17 21.46
N VAL A 682 13.60 32.96 21.34
CA VAL A 682 13.95 31.81 22.19
C VAL A 682 14.14 30.59 21.29
N ARG A 683 15.22 29.88 21.46
CA ARG A 683 15.48 28.65 20.73
C ARG A 683 14.70 27.47 21.30
N GLU A 684 14.65 27.39 22.64
CA GLU A 684 13.99 26.32 23.37
C GLU A 684 13.45 26.81 24.71
N PHE A 685 12.40 26.20 25.21
CA PHE A 685 11.79 26.50 26.51
C PHE A 685 12.39 25.58 27.59
N ALA A 686 13.68 25.79 27.89
CA ALA A 686 14.40 25.00 28.88
C ALA A 686 13.97 25.33 30.31
N GLU A 687 13.91 24.37 31.22
CA GLU A 687 13.47 24.51 32.58
C GLU A 687 14.43 25.39 33.42
N ASP A 688 15.70 25.44 33.06
CA ASP A 688 16.72 26.28 33.69
C ASP A 688 16.62 27.76 33.33
N LYS A 689 15.85 28.14 32.33
CA LYS A 689 15.63 29.51 31.85
C LYS A 689 14.36 30.10 32.49
N SER A 690 14.39 31.39 32.77
CA SER A 690 13.24 32.12 33.34
C SER A 690 13.11 33.49 32.72
N PHE A 691 11.87 33.97 32.58
CA PHE A 691 11.56 35.34 32.23
C PHE A 691 11.33 36.16 33.49
N LEU A 692 11.88 37.37 33.53
CA LEU A 692 11.65 38.35 34.57
C LEU A 692 10.79 39.47 34.02
N PHE A 693 9.62 39.66 34.56
CA PHE A 693 8.69 40.73 34.21
C PHE A 693 8.70 41.80 35.29
N ALA A 694 8.82 43.09 34.88
CA ALA A 694 8.68 44.23 35.75
C ALA A 694 7.54 45.10 35.24
N THR A 695 6.70 45.61 36.16
CA THR A 695 5.58 46.52 35.83
C THR A 695 5.93 47.94 36.12
N ARG A 696 5.23 48.91 35.50
CA ARG A 696 5.38 50.37 35.75
C ARG A 696 5.13 50.72 37.22
N ARG A 697 4.37 49.92 37.98
CA ARG A 697 4.11 50.07 39.40
C ARG A 697 5.16 49.42 40.30
N GLY A 698 6.30 49.01 39.75
CA GLY A 698 7.40 48.43 40.52
C GLY A 698 7.23 46.96 40.90
N MET A 699 6.17 46.26 40.43
CA MET A 699 6.01 44.82 40.69
C MET A 699 6.91 44.04 39.77
N VAL A 700 7.58 43.03 40.30
CA VAL A 700 8.48 42.13 39.57
C VAL A 700 8.01 40.67 39.77
N LYS A 701 7.98 39.91 38.71
CA LYS A 701 7.65 38.49 38.72
C LYS A 701 8.65 37.69 37.89
N ARG A 702 9.13 36.59 38.42
CA ARG A 702 9.92 35.58 37.71
C ARG A 702 9.03 34.39 37.37
N THR A 703 9.07 33.90 36.13
CA THR A 703 8.31 32.74 35.67
C THR A 703 9.24 31.86 34.85
N ALA A 704 9.17 30.52 34.99
CA ALA A 704 9.97 29.60 34.19
C ALA A 704 9.64 29.74 32.70
N ALA A 705 10.63 29.59 31.84
CA ALA A 705 10.41 29.67 30.42
C ALA A 705 9.48 28.54 29.90
N ALA A 706 9.57 27.36 30.54
CA ALA A 706 8.73 26.21 30.23
C ALA A 706 7.21 26.50 30.42
N ASP A 707 6.83 27.39 31.33
CA ASP A 707 5.42 27.79 31.55
C ASP A 707 4.80 28.51 30.31
N TYR A 708 5.63 28.95 29.39
CA TYR A 708 5.22 29.65 28.17
C TYR A 708 5.30 28.77 26.92
N ASP A 709 5.60 27.48 27.05
CA ASP A 709 5.60 26.54 25.95
C ASP A 709 4.16 26.15 25.58
N VAL A 710 3.68 26.63 24.46
CA VAL A 710 2.31 26.42 23.96
C VAL A 710 2.34 25.54 22.71
N ARG A 711 3.09 24.44 22.73
CA ARG A 711 3.16 23.51 21.60
C ARG A 711 1.79 22.96 21.24
N GLY A 712 1.42 23.01 19.96
CA GLY A 712 0.17 22.46 19.43
C GLY A 712 -1.02 23.42 19.32
N LYS A 713 -0.92 24.68 19.76
CA LYS A 713 -1.97 25.68 19.52
C LYS A 713 -1.50 26.71 18.50
N LYS A 714 -2.13 26.77 17.34
CA LYS A 714 -1.76 27.62 16.20
C LYS A 714 -1.69 29.13 16.54
N PHE A 715 -2.39 29.61 17.56
CA PHE A 715 -2.39 31.00 18.04
C PHE A 715 -2.68 30.98 19.54
N ALA A 716 -1.68 30.83 20.35
CA ALA A 716 -1.88 30.87 21.79
C ALA A 716 -1.56 32.26 22.34
N ALA A 717 -2.58 32.96 22.76
CA ALA A 717 -2.44 34.08 23.64
C ALA A 717 -2.44 33.56 25.09
N VAL A 718 -1.31 33.67 25.78
CA VAL A 718 -1.24 33.33 27.20
C VAL A 718 -1.45 34.59 28.00
N ASN A 719 -2.50 34.62 28.86
CA ASN A 719 -2.65 35.69 29.81
C ASN A 719 -1.57 35.53 30.90
N LEU A 720 -0.78 36.57 31.09
CA LEU A 720 0.25 36.59 32.14
C LEU A 720 -0.42 36.50 33.50
N PRO A 721 -0.21 35.46 34.33
CA PRO A 721 -0.86 35.31 35.61
C PRO A 721 -0.47 36.46 36.54
N GLY A 722 -1.46 37.20 37.07
CA GLY A 722 -1.26 38.30 38.00
C GLY A 722 -1.03 39.69 37.38
N ALA A 723 -1.10 39.80 36.03
CA ALA A 723 -1.05 41.11 35.34
C ALA A 723 -2.46 41.73 35.27
N ALA A 724 -3.11 41.96 36.41
CA ALA A 724 -4.31 42.75 36.42
C ALA A 724 -3.99 44.18 35.92
N ARG A 725 -4.41 44.51 34.71
CA ARG A 725 -4.59 45.88 34.11
C ARG A 725 -3.53 46.96 34.40
N ALA A 726 -2.31 46.60 34.80
CA ALA A 726 -1.23 47.55 34.99
C ALA A 726 -0.29 47.48 33.78
N ALA A 727 -0.13 48.57 33.10
CA ALA A 727 0.77 48.68 31.94
C ALA A 727 2.14 48.07 32.29
N LEU A 728 2.48 46.98 31.61
CA LEU A 728 3.79 46.35 31.72
C LEU A 728 4.81 47.31 31.15
N LEU A 729 5.81 47.67 31.95
CA LEU A 729 7.01 48.26 31.36
C LEU A 729 7.72 47.19 30.55
N PRO A 730 8.30 47.53 29.44
CA PRO A 730 8.95 46.61 28.52
C PRO A 730 10.31 46.16 29.07
N TRP A 731 10.31 45.38 30.15
CA TRP A 731 11.50 44.77 30.71
C TRP A 731 11.28 43.26 30.75
N ALA A 732 11.89 42.57 29.81
CA ALA A 732 12.06 41.14 29.94
C ALA A 732 13.55 40.83 30.07
N CYS A 733 13.92 40.13 31.15
CA CYS A 733 15.27 39.64 31.36
C CYS A 733 15.26 38.12 31.24
N VAL A 734 16.01 37.62 30.27
CA VAL A 734 16.25 36.17 30.12
C VAL A 734 17.52 35.87 30.90
N ARG A 735 17.41 35.04 31.93
CA ARG A 735 18.58 34.53 32.66
C ARG A 735 18.99 33.20 32.04
N THR A 736 20.19 33.16 31.50
CA THR A 736 20.92 31.89 31.26
C THR A 736 21.91 31.70 32.44
N THR A 737 22.27 30.49 32.73
CA THR A 737 23.18 30.10 33.82
C THR A 737 24.56 30.77 33.78
N SER A 738 24.90 31.48 32.71
CA SER A 738 26.21 32.14 32.54
C SER A 738 26.19 33.65 32.28
N SER A 739 25.05 34.27 31.96
CA SER A 739 24.98 35.74 31.76
C SER A 739 23.55 36.26 31.79
N SER A 740 23.32 37.45 32.32
CA SER A 740 22.03 38.14 32.35
C SER A 740 22.04 39.32 31.40
N TRP A 741 21.02 39.37 30.50
CA TRP A 741 20.79 40.49 29.60
C TRP A 741 19.43 41.12 29.92
N CYS A 742 19.42 42.48 30.03
CA CYS A 742 18.18 43.25 30.14
C CYS A 742 17.87 43.96 28.85
N ALA A 743 16.65 43.78 28.33
CA ALA A 743 16.17 44.53 27.17
C ALA A 743 15.51 45.86 27.57
N ARG A 744 15.70 46.90 26.83
CA ARG A 744 15.55 48.32 27.13
C ARG A 744 14.22 48.92 26.69
N SER A 745 13.64 49.81 27.51
CA SER A 745 12.64 50.81 27.08
C SER A 745 13.05 52.25 27.37
N ARG A 746 12.52 53.14 26.53
CA ARG A 746 12.94 54.51 26.29
C ARG A 746 12.44 55.52 27.32
N THR A 747 12.55 55.36 28.60
CA THR A 747 12.49 56.53 29.48
C THR A 747 13.12 56.15 30.83
N THR A 748 14.28 56.65 31.06
CA THR A 748 15.15 56.52 32.25
C THR A 748 16.02 55.27 32.28
N ILE A 749 17.31 55.48 32.04
CA ILE A 749 18.38 54.45 32.10
C ILE A 749 18.84 54.32 33.55
N SER A 750 18.67 53.15 34.12
CA SER A 750 19.51 52.71 35.21
C SER A 750 19.98 51.31 34.95
N TRP A 751 21.27 51.12 34.87
CA TRP A 751 21.94 49.85 34.63
C TRP A 751 22.07 49.10 35.94
N CYS A 752 21.57 47.88 36.03
CA CYS A 752 21.89 46.99 37.12
C CYS A 752 22.81 45.89 36.67
N TRP A 753 24.09 46.04 36.93
CA TRP A 753 25.08 44.98 36.73
C TRP A 753 25.30 44.28 38.04
N ARG A 754 25.09 42.95 38.14
CA ARG A 754 25.62 42.14 39.22
C ARG A 754 25.99 40.72 38.68
N PRO A 755 27.24 40.31 38.82
CA PRO A 755 27.59 38.93 38.73
C PRO A 755 27.17 38.24 40.01
N LEU A 756 26.34 37.17 39.88
CA LEU A 756 26.00 36.31 41.00
C LEU A 756 26.88 35.08 40.99
N THR A 757 28.01 35.17 41.67
CA THR A 757 28.63 33.98 42.24
C THR A 757 27.84 33.63 43.50
N ALA A 758 27.27 32.45 43.54
CA ALA A 758 26.58 31.93 44.73
C ALA A 758 27.59 31.67 45.86
N SER A 759 27.45 32.40 46.93
CA SER A 759 27.95 31.98 48.25
C SER A 759 26.91 32.35 49.27
N PRO A 760 26.51 31.43 50.15
CA PRO A 760 25.46 31.71 51.14
C PRO A 760 26.10 32.26 52.40
N SER A 761 26.24 33.55 52.50
CA SER A 761 26.28 34.29 53.79
C SER A 761 26.82 35.71 53.58
N GLY A 762 26.11 36.70 54.05
CA GLY A 762 26.65 38.04 54.28
C GLY A 762 25.89 39.16 53.59
N SER A 763 25.37 40.05 54.39
CA SER A 763 24.78 41.36 54.05
C SER A 763 25.63 42.13 53.06
N ALA A 764 25.01 42.66 52.00
CA ALA A 764 25.67 43.51 51.04
C ALA A 764 24.97 44.88 50.94
N ALA A 765 25.70 45.89 51.26
CA ALA A 765 25.34 47.30 51.06
C ALA A 765 25.38 47.62 49.54
N ALA A 766 24.39 48.38 49.09
CA ALA A 766 24.31 48.88 47.71
C ALA A 766 25.21 50.11 47.52
N THR A 767 26.15 50.04 46.61
CA THR A 767 26.86 51.23 46.09
C THR A 767 26.35 51.50 44.68
N SER A 768 25.73 52.65 44.51
CA SER A 768 25.37 53.24 43.20
C SER A 768 26.55 53.97 42.58
N ALA A 769 27.00 53.58 41.43
CA ALA A 769 27.94 54.34 40.61
C ALA A 769 27.15 54.98 39.45
N THR A 770 27.16 56.30 39.43
CA THR A 770 26.69 57.12 38.31
C THR A 770 27.83 57.33 37.32
N TRP A 771 27.59 57.07 36.07
CA TRP A 771 28.51 57.46 34.95
C TRP A 771 27.80 58.46 34.07
N ASP A 772 28.44 59.56 33.84
CA ASP A 772 28.05 60.59 32.89
C ASP A 772 28.27 60.08 31.45
N ALA A 773 27.24 60.23 30.65
CA ALA A 773 27.31 59.88 29.22
C ALA A 773 27.70 61.09 28.41
N GLY A 774 28.85 61.06 27.80
CA GLY A 774 29.22 61.99 26.72
C GLY A 774 28.35 61.78 25.45
N PRO A 775 28.32 62.76 24.54
CA PRO A 775 27.35 62.80 23.44
C PRO A 775 27.59 61.70 22.43
N PRO A 776 26.52 61.26 21.74
CA PRO A 776 26.61 60.12 20.78
C PRO A 776 27.30 60.56 19.49
N VAL A 777 28.21 59.72 19.03
CA VAL A 777 28.76 59.79 17.67
C VAL A 777 28.00 58.80 16.79
#